data_2b610cedbe8963df83b13ec30c5655fb
#
_entry.id   2b610cedbe8963df83b13ec30c5655fb
#
_cell.length_a   1.000
_cell.length_b   1.000
_cell.length_c   1.000
_cell.angle_alpha   90.00
_cell.angle_beta   90.00
_cell.angle_gamma   90.00
#
_symmetry.space_group_name_H-M   'P 1'
#
loop_
_entity.id
_entity.type
_entity.pdbx_description
1 polymer ?
#
loop_
_entity_poly.entity_id
_entity_poly.type
_entity_poly.pdbx_seq_one_letter_code
_entity_poly.pdbx_strand_id
1 'polypeptide(L)'
;MGLTTHSLLSPEHLKVPYDRERLEDVGFMTCMTLVLLGNYAQTGHFGGPLAYTPYNVAAHLVGPELGGLRYDYRRPKHPYSDKFMLAGGHNAPTSYALWMIMGQALERQYKATGDPRYFVDPKVAILPIDALGFRRGAGALKNLLQNLSLDNHPLFAQAKARGIKALAGHIESTDVTNDVNGGPSGIGIATAAGKAAFWDFMGAPSSPKVIALEGEFALAEGHAQELKTQALAMQVGKRLRILLSDNNAGIDDVLIGGVIAAKYTAYRLVDQWTSYGWNVFTLDNGNDYDQIVSTLKAMEDWDPRDRRPMIAIGKTTKGYWPRAVEGKIPGYGPQLVSYPSHPYALKMNSDYFVALARTFEEHYGVEFSGIRQGPVADPRERLIQFKTNLDVVMSLLDRNGLGDWLADRLVALGDTVKDEVPLRFDVKIDPFLDGRLRVANLPVEPQKVTVANRLSGAEKQVAITLFRKPGEMAGTRRAVSEIIKWMNYVTDNRFITLAADLSESINVEHGSLWGHYDPEANPLGTRFKAAIQEAGNVSTAIGLVSQSASVDPNQFAGVWALSGTYGAFTPLMYTPARVWSQQNQDSRFRMGVLHILAGHSGPETAADGRTHFGIFATQVWKLFPRGQTIHLNFWDYNDVAPGYFAAAEIAARDPKVGIISLEVARPDFPVADRAQFADTDLKAAAKGLYVIRDFAAGQPRHGYVLAQGSSSTVNLVKQLPRLEAAGINVKVVSAISEELFDRQPEAYRQAVLPPEARYDLMVVSTGTRRVWPIRDVGPLTDAYSLTSDWDNQWLTSGLEADVIAEAHLDPESIFAGIQRFAQDHRQRLARQRDMLAALELPIYD
;
A
#
# COMPACT_ATOMS: atom_id res chain seq x y z
N MET A 1 33.64 -4.20 14.35
CA MET A 1 33.46 -2.85 13.82
C MET A 1 32.84 -2.01 14.92
N GLY A 2 33.54 -0.96 15.38
CA GLY A 2 33.02 -0.09 16.42
C GLY A 2 31.78 0.64 15.91
N LEU A 3 30.75 0.75 16.75
CA LEU A 3 29.58 1.59 16.50
C LEU A 3 30.08 3.05 16.45
N THR A 4 30.31 3.60 15.29
CA THR A 4 30.63 5.00 15.10
C THR A 4 29.33 5.79 15.01
N THR A 5 29.03 6.53 16.07
CA THR A 5 28.10 7.65 16.02
C THR A 5 28.71 8.70 15.09
N HIS A 6 28.16 8.86 13.91
CA HIS A 6 28.47 10.02 13.07
C HIS A 6 27.69 11.19 13.61
N SER A 7 28.14 11.71 14.72
CA SER A 7 27.56 12.86 15.37
C SER A 7 28.12 14.13 14.78
N LEU A 8 27.25 15.12 14.71
CA LEU A 8 27.61 16.52 14.59
C LEU A 8 28.31 16.84 13.26
N LEU A 9 27.56 17.37 12.36
CA LEU A 9 28.09 18.18 11.26
C LEU A 9 29.02 19.22 11.90
N SER A 10 30.29 19.20 11.54
CA SER A 10 31.20 20.26 11.99
C SER A 10 30.69 21.59 11.45
N PRO A 11 30.93 22.73 12.12
CA PRO A 11 30.56 24.05 11.62
C PRO A 11 31.03 24.34 10.19
N GLU A 12 32.01 23.62 9.71
CA GLU A 12 32.55 23.73 8.35
C GLU A 12 31.56 23.24 7.29
N HIS A 13 30.71 22.29 7.60
CA HIS A 13 29.63 21.85 6.71
C HIS A 13 28.50 22.87 6.60
N LEU A 14 28.42 23.83 7.52
CA LEU A 14 27.41 24.91 7.50
C LEU A 14 27.73 26.01 6.46
N LYS A 15 28.80 25.90 5.71
CA LYS A 15 29.26 26.88 4.70
C LYS A 15 28.97 26.43 3.27
N VAL A 16 27.99 25.58 3.06
CA VAL A 16 27.58 25.17 1.72
C VAL A 16 26.91 26.34 1.01
N PRO A 17 27.42 26.79 -0.16
CA PRO A 17 26.79 27.89 -0.86
C PRO A 17 25.43 27.51 -1.40
N TYR A 18 24.42 28.27 -1.04
CA TYR A 18 23.05 28.16 -1.54
C TYR A 18 22.32 29.50 -1.32
N ASP A 19 21.20 29.71 -1.98
CA ASP A 19 20.43 30.94 -1.84
C ASP A 19 19.48 30.86 -0.64
N ARG A 20 20.01 31.15 0.55
CA ARG A 20 19.29 31.08 1.82
C ARG A 20 18.07 32.00 1.85
N GLU A 21 18.22 33.24 1.40
CA GLU A 21 17.18 34.28 1.43
C GLU A 21 15.94 33.80 0.62
N ARG A 22 16.18 33.23 -0.57
CA ARG A 22 15.11 32.67 -1.40
C ARG A 22 14.39 31.48 -0.76
N LEU A 23 15.13 30.61 -0.08
CA LEU A 23 14.50 29.49 0.65
C LEU A 23 13.67 30.01 1.84
N GLU A 24 14.17 31.00 2.57
CA GLU A 24 13.45 31.65 3.68
C GLU A 24 12.17 32.32 3.20
N ASP A 25 12.21 33.05 2.08
CA ASP A 25 11.03 33.68 1.47
C ASP A 25 9.97 32.63 1.08
N VAL A 26 10.36 31.59 0.31
CA VAL A 26 9.44 30.51 -0.06
C VAL A 26 8.92 29.78 1.18
N GLY A 27 9.77 29.55 2.19
CA GLY A 27 9.38 28.94 3.46
C GLY A 27 8.35 29.79 4.22
N PHE A 28 8.52 31.09 4.28
CA PHE A 28 7.58 31.99 4.97
C PHE A 28 6.24 32.10 4.19
N MET A 29 6.30 32.19 2.85
CA MET A 29 5.10 32.09 2.01
C MET A 29 4.36 30.76 2.25
N THR A 30 5.08 29.65 2.38
CA THR A 30 4.51 28.33 2.68
C THR A 30 3.84 28.31 4.04
N CYS A 31 4.49 28.81 5.10
CA CYS A 31 3.92 28.92 6.43
C CYS A 31 2.65 29.82 6.45
N MET A 32 2.67 30.95 5.76
CA MET A 32 1.51 31.83 5.70
C MET A 32 0.34 31.20 4.93
N THR A 33 0.63 30.54 3.81
CA THR A 33 -0.37 29.77 3.06
C THR A 33 -1.02 28.69 3.93
N LEU A 34 -0.22 27.96 4.72
CA LEU A 34 -0.72 26.97 5.68
C LEU A 34 -1.71 27.57 6.69
N VAL A 35 -1.33 28.70 7.29
CA VAL A 35 -2.18 29.36 8.30
C VAL A 35 -3.46 29.90 7.67
N LEU A 36 -3.41 30.41 6.43
CA LEU A 36 -4.60 30.80 5.67
C LEU A 36 -5.51 29.61 5.36
N LEU A 37 -4.95 28.47 4.96
CA LEU A 37 -5.74 27.23 4.77
C LEU A 37 -6.48 26.85 6.05
N GLY A 38 -5.82 26.91 7.20
CA GLY A 38 -6.42 26.64 8.49
C GLY A 38 -7.50 27.64 8.88
N ASN A 39 -7.24 28.93 8.66
CA ASN A 39 -8.20 30.00 8.92
C ASN A 39 -9.48 29.85 8.06
N TYR A 40 -9.33 29.37 6.83
CA TYR A 40 -10.45 29.10 5.94
C TYR A 40 -11.21 27.82 6.32
N ALA A 41 -10.50 26.70 6.43
CA ALA A 41 -11.11 25.40 6.58
C ALA A 41 -11.59 25.11 8.01
N GLN A 42 -11.00 25.76 9.02
CA GLN A 42 -11.27 25.56 10.47
C GLN A 42 -11.15 24.09 10.91
N THR A 43 -10.38 23.31 10.19
CA THR A 43 -10.11 21.90 10.47
C THR A 43 -8.79 21.49 9.85
N GLY A 44 -8.07 20.59 10.49
CA GLY A 44 -6.83 19.99 9.97
C GLY A 44 -5.69 20.03 10.97
N HIS A 45 -4.56 19.48 10.52
CA HIS A 45 -3.30 19.54 11.25
C HIS A 45 -2.47 20.71 10.71
N PHE A 46 -1.90 21.52 11.59
CA PHE A 46 -1.08 22.67 11.18
C PHE A 46 0.22 22.79 11.97
N GLY A 47 0.25 22.36 13.24
CA GLY A 47 1.47 22.43 14.05
C GLY A 47 2.63 21.61 13.51
N GLY A 48 2.37 20.36 13.17
CA GLY A 48 3.32 19.46 12.50
C GLY A 48 3.73 19.99 11.12
N PRO A 49 2.78 20.27 10.21
CA PRO A 49 3.08 20.83 8.88
C PRO A 49 3.98 22.06 8.90
N LEU A 50 3.80 22.96 9.84
CA LEU A 50 4.69 24.12 10.02
C LEU A 50 6.11 23.70 10.41
N ALA A 51 6.26 22.76 11.34
CA ALA A 51 7.56 22.21 11.74
C ALA A 51 8.31 21.55 10.59
N TYR A 52 7.59 20.92 9.64
CA TYR A 52 8.14 20.26 8.47
C TYR A 52 8.48 21.21 7.31
N THR A 53 7.97 22.44 7.32
CA THR A 53 8.09 23.35 6.19
C THR A 53 9.56 23.58 5.76
N PRO A 54 10.54 23.85 6.64
CA PRO A 54 11.93 24.03 6.21
C PRO A 54 12.53 22.78 5.55
N TYR A 55 12.25 21.59 6.05
CA TYR A 55 12.69 20.35 5.43
C TYR A 55 12.09 20.15 4.04
N ASN A 56 10.79 20.41 3.91
CA ASN A 56 10.06 20.24 2.66
C ASN A 56 10.55 21.22 1.59
N VAL A 57 10.74 22.48 1.94
CA VAL A 57 11.28 23.52 1.06
C VAL A 57 12.70 23.19 0.62
N ALA A 58 13.58 22.85 1.58
CA ALA A 58 14.97 22.49 1.27
C ALA A 58 15.02 21.24 0.37
N ALA A 59 14.31 20.17 0.71
CA ALA A 59 14.32 18.94 -0.08
C ALA A 59 13.92 19.20 -1.54
N HIS A 60 12.96 20.11 -1.79
CA HIS A 60 12.46 20.38 -3.16
C HIS A 60 13.31 21.42 -3.91
N LEU A 61 13.95 22.38 -3.25
CA LEU A 61 14.54 23.51 -3.94
C LEU A 61 16.07 23.57 -3.97
N VAL A 62 16.77 22.89 -3.05
CA VAL A 62 18.24 22.96 -3.04
C VAL A 62 18.91 22.15 -4.15
N GLY A 63 18.20 21.20 -4.73
CA GLY A 63 18.64 20.37 -5.87
C GLY A 63 19.58 19.22 -5.51
N PRO A 64 19.83 18.33 -6.47
CA PRO A 64 20.59 17.10 -6.26
C PRO A 64 22.06 17.34 -5.93
N GLU A 65 22.65 18.46 -6.35
CA GLU A 65 24.02 18.86 -6.06
C GLU A 65 24.24 19.14 -4.57
N LEU A 66 23.19 19.55 -3.86
CA LEU A 66 23.17 19.77 -2.42
C LEU A 66 22.41 18.68 -1.65
N GLY A 67 22.12 17.57 -2.30
CA GLY A 67 21.45 16.42 -1.68
C GLY A 67 19.93 16.47 -1.66
N GLY A 68 19.33 17.54 -2.20
CA GLY A 68 17.87 17.63 -2.43
C GLY A 68 17.40 16.72 -3.55
N LEU A 69 16.12 16.83 -3.86
CA LEU A 69 15.46 16.00 -4.86
C LEU A 69 15.90 16.35 -6.29
N ARG A 70 16.04 15.33 -7.11
CA ARG A 70 16.05 15.41 -8.57
C ARG A 70 14.64 15.06 -9.07
N TYR A 71 13.92 16.03 -9.57
CA TYR A 71 12.55 15.82 -10.05
C TYR A 71 12.16 16.88 -11.07
N ASP A 72 11.11 16.63 -11.86
CA ASP A 72 10.54 17.61 -12.77
C ASP A 72 9.11 17.92 -12.35
N TYR A 73 8.86 19.14 -11.88
CA TYR A 73 7.52 19.58 -11.47
C TYR A 73 6.50 19.54 -12.62
N ARG A 74 6.97 19.67 -13.86
CA ARG A 74 6.17 19.61 -15.10
C ARG A 74 5.75 18.16 -15.41
N ARG A 75 6.56 17.17 -14.95
CA ARG A 75 6.36 15.72 -15.10
C ARG A 75 6.53 15.01 -13.75
N PRO A 76 5.70 15.34 -12.74
CA PRO A 76 5.99 15.01 -11.33
C PRO A 76 6.05 13.51 -11.02
N LYS A 77 5.49 12.67 -11.91
CA LYS A 77 5.51 11.20 -11.76
C LYS A 77 6.49 10.52 -12.71
N HIS A 78 7.45 11.26 -13.24
CA HIS A 78 8.47 10.66 -14.09
C HIS A 78 9.21 9.53 -13.34
N PRO A 79 9.34 8.31 -13.90
CA PRO A 79 9.88 7.16 -13.18
C PRO A 79 11.30 7.37 -12.65
N TYR A 80 12.13 8.13 -13.36
CA TYR A 80 13.52 8.40 -12.97
C TYR A 80 13.70 9.65 -12.10
N SER A 81 12.62 10.29 -11.66
CA SER A 81 12.66 11.28 -10.58
C SER A 81 12.95 10.61 -9.25
N ASP A 82 13.67 11.29 -8.36
CA ASP A 82 13.81 10.87 -6.98
C ASP A 82 12.43 10.73 -6.31
N LYS A 83 12.31 9.85 -5.34
CA LYS A 83 11.04 9.53 -4.67
C LYS A 83 10.93 10.36 -3.40
N PHE A 84 10.02 11.30 -3.42
CA PHE A 84 9.65 12.05 -2.22
C PHE A 84 8.53 11.34 -1.48
N MET A 85 8.67 11.15 -0.19
CA MET A 85 7.68 10.51 0.67
C MET A 85 7.38 11.42 1.86
N LEU A 86 6.25 12.11 1.84
CA LEU A 86 5.70 12.73 3.04
C LEU A 86 4.97 11.63 3.84
N ALA A 87 5.76 10.84 4.57
CA ALA A 87 5.27 9.63 5.23
C ALA A 87 4.30 9.96 6.39
N GLY A 88 4.55 11.04 7.12
CA GLY A 88 3.58 11.65 8.02
C GLY A 88 2.47 12.34 7.26
N GLY A 89 1.53 11.57 6.68
CA GLY A 89 0.55 12.05 5.70
C GLY A 89 -0.37 13.18 6.16
N HIS A 90 -0.61 13.31 7.46
CA HIS A 90 -1.35 14.43 8.05
C HIS A 90 -0.63 15.78 7.85
N ASN A 91 0.66 15.77 7.49
CA ASN A 91 1.43 16.96 7.14
C ASN A 91 1.19 17.43 5.69
N ALA A 92 0.25 16.84 4.96
CA ALA A 92 -0.12 17.22 3.58
C ALA A 92 -0.20 18.74 3.33
N PRO A 93 -0.73 19.58 4.24
CA PRO A 93 -0.85 21.02 4.00
C PRO A 93 0.48 21.71 3.68
N THR A 94 1.63 21.27 4.23
CA THR A 94 2.93 21.88 3.89
C THR A 94 3.31 21.65 2.43
N SER A 95 3.04 20.46 1.89
CA SER A 95 3.31 20.15 0.48
C SER A 95 2.32 20.85 -0.44
N TYR A 96 1.03 20.89 -0.10
CA TYR A 96 0.05 21.63 -0.90
C TYR A 96 0.41 23.10 -1.00
N ALA A 97 0.76 23.75 0.12
CA ALA A 97 1.17 25.14 0.15
C ALA A 97 2.40 25.39 -0.72
N LEU A 98 3.45 24.57 -0.58
CA LEU A 98 4.67 24.68 -1.38
C LEU A 98 4.38 24.48 -2.88
N TRP A 99 3.62 23.43 -3.22
CA TRP A 99 3.31 23.14 -4.63
C TRP A 99 2.44 24.21 -5.29
N MET A 100 1.54 24.88 -4.53
CA MET A 100 0.78 26.05 -5.04
C MET A 100 1.73 27.19 -5.42
N ILE A 101 2.71 27.47 -4.57
CA ILE A 101 3.71 28.52 -4.81
C ILE A 101 4.56 28.18 -6.04
N MET A 102 5.04 26.95 -6.13
CA MET A 102 5.84 26.45 -7.25
C MET A 102 5.05 26.48 -8.56
N GLY A 103 3.83 25.95 -8.54
CA GLY A 103 2.96 25.95 -9.72
C GLY A 103 2.60 27.36 -10.18
N GLN A 104 2.37 28.27 -9.24
CA GLN A 104 2.07 29.67 -9.53
C GLN A 104 3.26 30.41 -10.14
N ALA A 105 4.49 30.12 -9.69
CA ALA A 105 5.69 30.71 -10.28
C ALA A 105 5.86 30.29 -11.75
N LEU A 106 5.71 28.98 -12.04
CA LEU A 106 5.77 28.46 -13.42
C LEU A 106 4.65 29.06 -14.30
N GLU A 107 3.41 29.09 -13.80
CA GLU A 107 2.27 29.63 -14.53
C GLU A 107 2.47 31.12 -14.88
N ARG A 108 2.98 31.92 -13.94
CA ARG A 108 3.26 33.35 -14.15
C ARG A 108 4.34 33.56 -15.20
N GLN A 109 5.43 32.81 -15.09
CA GLN A 109 6.54 32.95 -16.03
C GLN A 109 6.13 32.49 -17.45
N TYR A 110 5.33 31.42 -17.56
CA TYR A 110 4.76 31.00 -18.83
C TYR A 110 3.85 32.08 -19.45
N LYS A 111 2.98 32.70 -18.64
CA LYS A 111 2.10 33.79 -19.11
C LYS A 111 2.89 35.05 -19.53
N ALA A 112 3.99 35.35 -18.86
CA ALA A 112 4.81 36.52 -19.14
C ALA A 112 5.68 36.33 -20.39
N THR A 113 6.21 35.12 -20.63
CA THR A 113 7.21 34.88 -21.66
C THR A 113 6.68 34.10 -22.86
N GLY A 114 5.65 33.29 -22.70
CA GLY A 114 5.21 32.29 -23.68
C GLY A 114 6.18 31.10 -23.85
N ASP A 115 7.25 31.04 -23.07
CA ASP A 115 8.26 30.01 -23.19
C ASP A 115 7.73 28.64 -22.68
N PRO A 116 7.67 27.60 -23.54
CA PRO A 116 7.14 26.29 -23.19
C PRO A 116 7.92 25.59 -22.06
N ARG A 117 9.13 26.00 -21.75
CA ARG A 117 9.91 25.44 -20.64
C ARG A 117 9.22 25.65 -19.29
N TYR A 118 8.42 26.70 -19.13
CA TYR A 118 7.67 27.00 -17.92
C TYR A 118 6.25 26.41 -17.93
N PHE A 119 5.82 25.82 -19.03
CA PHE A 119 4.49 25.24 -19.10
C PHE A 119 4.34 24.06 -18.16
N VAL A 120 3.32 24.07 -17.33
CA VAL A 120 2.88 22.94 -16.51
C VAL A 120 1.40 22.67 -16.79
N ASP A 121 1.05 21.41 -17.05
CA ASP A 121 -0.34 21.03 -17.26
C ASP A 121 -1.14 21.30 -15.97
N PRO A 122 -2.19 22.15 -16.02
CA PRO A 122 -3.05 22.39 -14.86
C PRO A 122 -3.68 21.14 -14.26
N LYS A 123 -3.76 20.04 -15.01
CA LYS A 123 -4.27 18.76 -14.52
C LYS A 123 -3.30 18.08 -13.54
N VAL A 124 -2.01 18.35 -13.64
CA VAL A 124 -0.99 17.75 -12.75
C VAL A 124 -0.53 18.73 -11.67
N ALA A 125 -0.44 20.03 -11.96
CA ALA A 125 -0.06 21.05 -10.98
C ALA A 125 -1.14 21.28 -9.93
N ILE A 126 -0.72 21.61 -8.70
CA ILE A 126 -1.58 22.21 -7.69
C ILE A 126 -1.36 23.73 -7.77
N LEU A 127 -2.45 24.48 -7.97
CA LEU A 127 -2.43 25.93 -8.10
C LEU A 127 -3.24 26.59 -6.98
N PRO A 128 -3.08 27.90 -6.71
CA PRO A 128 -3.76 28.58 -5.61
C PRO A 128 -5.28 28.45 -5.60
N ILE A 129 -5.92 28.28 -6.77
CA ILE A 129 -7.37 28.04 -6.86
C ILE A 129 -7.77 26.69 -6.23
N ASP A 130 -6.88 25.67 -6.25
CA ASP A 130 -7.15 24.36 -5.68
C ASP A 130 -7.22 24.38 -4.15
N ALA A 131 -6.70 25.44 -3.51
CA ALA A 131 -6.82 25.64 -2.07
C ALA A 131 -8.27 25.66 -1.57
N LEU A 132 -9.22 26.08 -2.43
CA LEU A 132 -10.65 26.03 -2.16
C LEU A 132 -11.17 24.61 -1.95
N GLY A 133 -10.47 23.62 -2.49
CA GLY A 133 -10.76 22.20 -2.37
C GLY A 133 -10.13 21.49 -1.15
N PHE A 134 -9.42 22.23 -0.31
CA PHE A 134 -8.77 21.65 0.86
C PHE A 134 -9.76 20.99 1.81
N ARG A 135 -9.53 19.70 2.12
CA ARG A 135 -10.38 18.83 2.94
C ARG A 135 -11.84 18.72 2.45
N ARG A 136 -12.05 18.85 1.14
CA ARG A 136 -13.36 18.65 0.50
C ARG A 136 -13.25 17.54 -0.53
N GLY A 137 -14.21 16.63 -0.54
CA GLY A 137 -14.30 15.60 -1.57
C GLY A 137 -14.87 16.14 -2.88
N ALA A 138 -14.70 15.40 -3.97
CA ALA A 138 -15.16 15.77 -5.30
C ALA A 138 -16.67 16.09 -5.37
N GLY A 139 -17.51 15.37 -4.62
CA GLY A 139 -18.96 15.67 -4.54
C GLY A 139 -19.26 17.02 -3.91
N ALA A 140 -18.55 17.39 -2.82
CA ALA A 140 -18.70 18.68 -2.18
C ALA A 140 -18.23 19.84 -3.09
N LEU A 141 -17.13 19.61 -3.85
CA LEU A 141 -16.66 20.58 -4.84
C LEU A 141 -17.64 20.76 -5.99
N LYS A 142 -18.26 19.68 -6.48
CA LYS A 142 -19.30 19.77 -7.50
C LYS A 142 -20.47 20.62 -7.04
N ASN A 143 -20.96 20.41 -5.81
CA ASN A 143 -22.03 21.23 -5.24
C ASN A 143 -21.61 22.70 -5.07
N LEU A 144 -20.39 22.94 -4.59
CA LEU A 144 -19.83 24.28 -4.48
C LEU A 144 -19.83 24.98 -5.84
N LEU A 145 -19.30 24.34 -6.89
CA LEU A 145 -19.24 24.90 -8.24
C LEU A 145 -20.63 25.14 -8.84
N GLN A 146 -21.61 24.28 -8.57
CA GLN A 146 -23.00 24.48 -8.99
C GLN A 146 -23.60 25.72 -8.33
N ASN A 147 -23.40 25.89 -7.03
CA ASN A 147 -23.88 27.07 -6.29
C ASN A 147 -23.21 28.36 -6.77
N LEU A 148 -21.90 28.31 -7.12
CA LEU A 148 -21.15 29.43 -7.68
C LEU A 148 -21.64 29.81 -9.10
N SER A 149 -22.42 28.98 -9.78
CA SER A 149 -22.90 29.24 -11.14
C SER A 149 -23.84 30.42 -11.25
N LEU A 150 -24.42 30.83 -10.13
CA LEU A 150 -25.36 31.97 -10.06
C LEU A 150 -24.66 33.30 -9.81
N ASP A 151 -23.34 33.30 -9.71
CA ASP A 151 -22.55 34.45 -9.32
C ASP A 151 -21.68 34.97 -10.47
N ASN A 152 -21.62 36.30 -10.59
CA ASN A 152 -20.79 36.99 -11.59
C ASN A 152 -19.36 37.30 -11.12
N HIS A 153 -18.96 36.84 -9.93
CA HIS A 153 -17.62 37.10 -9.40
C HIS A 153 -16.55 36.39 -10.24
N PRO A 154 -15.45 37.06 -10.62
CA PRO A 154 -14.40 36.43 -11.47
C PRO A 154 -13.81 35.15 -10.91
N LEU A 155 -13.68 35.06 -9.57
CA LEU A 155 -13.22 33.83 -8.90
C LEU A 155 -14.09 32.61 -9.26
N PHE A 156 -15.41 32.82 -9.29
CA PHE A 156 -16.35 31.72 -9.54
C PHE A 156 -16.33 31.29 -11.01
N ALA A 157 -16.18 32.26 -11.91
CA ALA A 157 -15.99 31.99 -13.33
C ALA A 157 -14.70 31.18 -13.57
N GLN A 158 -13.60 31.54 -12.93
CA GLN A 158 -12.33 30.84 -13.00
C GLN A 158 -12.43 29.42 -12.44
N ALA A 159 -13.01 29.25 -11.25
CA ALA A 159 -13.21 27.94 -10.61
C ALA A 159 -14.07 27.01 -11.48
N LYS A 160 -15.10 27.52 -12.12
CA LYS A 160 -15.99 26.78 -13.00
C LYS A 160 -15.29 26.38 -14.31
N ALA A 161 -14.54 27.28 -14.92
CA ALA A 161 -13.86 27.03 -16.19
C ALA A 161 -12.72 26.00 -16.07
N ARG A 162 -11.93 26.07 -14.99
CA ARG A 162 -10.78 25.22 -14.77
C ARG A 162 -11.13 23.94 -13.99
N GLY A 163 -12.11 24.00 -13.10
CA GLY A 163 -12.33 23.04 -12.02
C GLY A 163 -11.42 23.32 -10.82
N ILE A 164 -11.70 22.64 -9.71
CA ILE A 164 -10.93 22.70 -8.47
C ILE A 164 -10.58 21.27 -8.08
N LYS A 165 -9.33 21.01 -7.72
CA LYS A 165 -8.91 19.70 -7.20
C LYS A 165 -9.38 19.52 -5.76
N ALA A 166 -9.82 18.32 -5.42
CA ALA A 166 -9.98 17.90 -4.04
C ALA A 166 -8.59 17.68 -3.44
N LEU A 167 -8.28 18.38 -2.36
CA LEU A 167 -7.04 18.22 -1.60
C LEU A 167 -7.36 17.49 -0.30
N ALA A 168 -6.95 16.26 -0.19
CA ALA A 168 -7.23 15.41 0.96
C ALA A 168 -6.57 15.93 2.25
N GLY A 169 -7.10 15.55 3.40
CA GLY A 169 -6.48 15.90 4.70
C GLY A 169 -5.19 15.12 5.00
N HIS A 170 -4.97 14.03 4.28
CA HIS A 170 -3.76 13.23 4.28
C HIS A 170 -3.28 13.07 2.86
N ILE A 171 -1.98 13.11 2.68
CA ILE A 171 -1.36 13.11 1.36
C ILE A 171 -1.54 11.78 0.64
N GLU A 172 -1.69 11.82 -0.66
CA GLU A 172 -1.83 10.66 -1.54
C GLU A 172 -0.69 10.59 -2.57
N SER A 173 -0.43 9.40 -3.07
CA SER A 173 0.61 9.17 -4.08
C SER A 173 0.27 9.78 -5.46
N THR A 174 -0.96 10.22 -5.65
CA THR A 174 -1.40 10.98 -6.83
C THR A 174 -1.02 12.44 -6.78
N ASP A 175 -0.66 12.95 -5.60
CA ASP A 175 -0.27 14.34 -5.39
C ASP A 175 1.15 14.59 -5.91
N VAL A 176 1.33 15.59 -6.69
CA VAL A 176 2.54 16.09 -7.37
C VAL A 176 3.78 15.18 -7.20
N THR A 177 4.72 15.52 -6.33
CA THR A 177 5.97 14.76 -6.14
C THR A 177 5.85 13.60 -5.13
N ASN A 178 4.76 13.53 -4.35
CA ASN A 178 4.63 12.53 -3.30
C ASN A 178 4.42 11.11 -3.85
N ASP A 179 5.15 10.14 -3.30
CA ASP A 179 5.18 8.75 -3.81
C ASP A 179 4.60 7.72 -2.81
N VAL A 180 3.75 8.17 -1.88
CA VAL A 180 3.14 7.31 -0.86
C VAL A 180 1.76 7.79 -0.46
N ASN A 181 0.85 6.88 -0.11
CA ASN A 181 -0.37 7.22 0.61
C ASN A 181 -0.09 7.26 2.11
N GLY A 182 -0.21 8.44 2.72
CA GLY A 182 0.06 8.68 4.13
C GLY A 182 -1.23 8.80 4.95
N GLY A 183 -1.82 7.68 5.34
CA GLY A 183 -2.99 7.68 6.24
C GLY A 183 -2.62 7.24 7.64
N PRO A 184 -2.53 5.94 7.93
CA PRO A 184 -2.11 5.44 9.23
C PRO A 184 -0.63 5.78 9.48
N SER A 185 -0.33 6.27 10.70
CA SER A 185 1.04 6.59 11.11
C SER A 185 1.98 5.39 10.96
N GLY A 186 3.23 5.63 10.58
CA GLY A 186 4.26 4.61 10.43
C GLY A 186 4.14 3.69 9.20
N ILE A 187 2.98 3.60 8.56
CA ILE A 187 2.74 2.72 7.40
C ILE A 187 3.48 3.25 6.17
N GLY A 188 3.37 4.56 5.91
CA GLY A 188 4.00 5.18 4.73
C GLY A 188 5.51 4.97 4.73
N ILE A 189 6.18 5.32 5.82
CA ILE A 189 7.65 5.25 5.92
C ILE A 189 8.17 3.81 5.84
N ALA A 190 7.41 2.83 6.31
CA ALA A 190 7.82 1.43 6.27
C ALA A 190 8.04 0.91 4.84
N THR A 191 7.45 1.54 3.81
CA THR A 191 7.64 1.16 2.39
C THR A 191 8.94 1.70 1.78
N ALA A 192 9.62 2.62 2.45
CA ALA A 192 10.79 3.33 1.92
C ALA A 192 11.97 2.40 1.59
N ALA A 193 12.20 1.38 2.42
CA ALA A 193 13.25 0.38 2.17
C ALA A 193 13.04 -0.36 0.85
N GLY A 194 11.81 -0.80 0.58
CA GLY A 194 11.46 -1.49 -0.66
C GLY A 194 11.56 -0.60 -1.89
N LYS A 195 11.17 0.69 -1.78
CA LYS A 195 11.32 1.65 -2.88
C LYS A 195 12.81 1.88 -3.22
N ALA A 196 13.67 2.01 -2.23
CA ALA A 196 15.11 2.14 -2.44
C ALA A 196 15.71 0.85 -3.01
N ALA A 197 15.34 -0.31 -2.45
CA ALA A 197 15.80 -1.62 -2.91
C ALA A 197 15.39 -1.92 -4.36
N PHE A 198 14.22 -1.46 -4.81
CA PHE A 198 13.79 -1.60 -6.20
C PHE A 198 14.84 -1.04 -7.18
N TRP A 199 15.31 0.17 -6.96
CA TRP A 199 16.27 0.82 -7.85
C TRP A 199 17.66 0.17 -7.79
N ASP A 200 18.08 -0.34 -6.63
CA ASP A 200 19.29 -1.16 -6.52
C ASP A 200 19.14 -2.48 -7.26
N PHE A 201 17.99 -3.15 -7.13
CA PHE A 201 17.68 -4.38 -7.83
C PHE A 201 17.62 -4.19 -9.35
N MET A 202 17.01 -3.09 -9.80
CA MET A 202 17.00 -2.72 -11.23
C MET A 202 18.37 -2.33 -11.75
N GLY A 203 19.36 -2.12 -10.89
CA GLY A 203 20.73 -1.77 -11.27
C GLY A 203 20.94 -0.30 -11.58
N ALA A 204 20.04 0.58 -11.14
CA ALA A 204 20.21 2.01 -11.31
C ALA A 204 21.45 2.50 -10.53
N PRO A 205 22.34 3.33 -11.13
CA PRO A 205 23.63 3.65 -10.49
C PRO A 205 23.48 4.44 -9.19
N SER A 206 22.98 5.67 -9.22
CA SER A 206 22.89 6.52 -8.03
C SER A 206 21.50 7.13 -7.80
N SER A 207 20.68 7.13 -8.80
CA SER A 207 19.33 7.72 -8.80
C SER A 207 18.36 6.77 -9.51
N PRO A 208 17.09 6.75 -9.17
CA PRO A 208 16.43 7.56 -8.13
C PRO A 208 16.82 7.20 -6.71
N LYS A 209 16.86 8.22 -5.83
CA LYS A 209 16.94 8.06 -4.38
C LYS A 209 15.57 8.27 -3.74
N VAL A 210 15.44 7.86 -2.48
CA VAL A 210 14.23 8.03 -1.67
C VAL A 210 14.51 9.01 -0.55
N ILE A 211 13.77 10.12 -0.49
CA ILE A 211 13.79 11.08 0.62
C ILE A 211 12.44 11.02 1.31
N ALA A 212 12.42 10.56 2.56
CA ALA A 212 11.22 10.45 3.36
C ALA A 212 11.21 11.47 4.50
N LEU A 213 10.10 12.19 4.68
CA LEU A 213 9.86 13.09 5.81
C LEU A 213 8.89 12.40 6.78
N GLU A 214 9.29 12.29 8.06
CA GLU A 214 8.47 11.68 9.11
C GLU A 214 8.64 12.41 10.45
N GLY A 215 7.71 12.18 11.38
CA GLY A 215 7.76 12.66 12.75
C GLY A 215 8.10 11.56 13.75
N GLU A 216 8.66 11.95 14.88
CA GLU A 216 9.12 11.02 15.91
C GLU A 216 8.00 10.15 16.48
N PHE A 217 6.77 10.66 16.57
CA PHE A 217 5.63 9.89 17.09
C PHE A 217 5.21 8.72 16.20
N ALA A 218 5.29 8.89 14.89
CA ALA A 218 5.00 7.80 13.95
C ALA A 218 5.99 6.64 14.05
N LEU A 219 7.18 6.90 14.57
CA LEU A 219 8.20 5.87 14.78
C LEU A 219 7.90 4.94 15.96
N ALA A 220 6.88 5.22 16.78
CA ALA A 220 6.41 4.30 17.82
C ALA A 220 5.61 3.13 17.22
N GLU A 221 5.08 3.28 16.01
CA GLU A 221 4.34 2.23 15.30
C GLU A 221 5.24 1.04 14.96
N GLY A 222 4.73 -0.19 15.12
CA GLY A 222 5.47 -1.41 14.87
C GLY A 222 6.05 -1.48 13.45
N HIS A 223 5.29 -1.05 12.45
CA HIS A 223 5.73 -1.00 11.05
C HIS A 223 6.96 -0.12 10.85
N ALA A 224 6.99 1.05 11.49
CA ALA A 224 8.14 1.96 11.45
C ALA A 224 9.33 1.40 12.24
N GLN A 225 9.09 0.64 13.32
CA GLN A 225 10.15 -0.03 14.06
C GLN A 225 10.83 -1.12 13.20
N GLU A 226 10.05 -1.90 12.47
CA GLU A 226 10.55 -2.96 11.61
C GLU A 226 11.35 -2.44 10.40
N LEU A 227 11.09 -1.20 9.94
CA LEU A 227 11.89 -0.53 8.91
C LEU A 227 13.40 -0.48 9.25
N LYS A 228 13.74 -0.34 10.54
CA LYS A 228 15.13 -0.24 10.98
C LYS A 228 15.96 -1.43 10.55
N THR A 229 15.41 -2.63 10.69
CA THR A 229 16.08 -3.87 10.29
C THR A 229 15.91 -4.16 8.80
N GLN A 230 14.75 -3.88 8.23
CA GLN A 230 14.48 -4.12 6.81
C GLN A 230 15.41 -3.31 5.89
N ALA A 231 15.59 -2.02 6.15
CA ALA A 231 16.45 -1.18 5.34
C ALA A 231 17.94 -1.62 5.39
N LEU A 232 18.40 -2.12 6.55
CA LEU A 232 19.72 -2.70 6.69
C LEU A 232 19.84 -4.03 5.95
N ALA A 233 18.81 -4.90 6.07
CA ALA A 233 18.79 -6.18 5.36
C ALA A 233 18.82 -6.00 3.83
N MET A 234 18.19 -4.94 3.32
CA MET A 234 18.19 -4.57 1.90
C MET A 234 19.47 -3.87 1.46
N GLN A 235 20.32 -3.44 2.38
CA GLN A 235 21.61 -2.78 2.10
C GLN A 235 21.47 -1.57 1.16
N VAL A 236 20.42 -0.75 1.39
CA VAL A 236 20.06 0.34 0.46
C VAL A 236 20.98 1.55 0.48
N GLY A 237 21.85 1.66 1.49
CA GLY A 237 22.87 2.71 1.60
C GLY A 237 22.25 4.12 1.56
N LYS A 238 22.99 5.06 0.98
CA LYS A 238 22.56 6.46 0.84
C LYS A 238 21.40 6.68 -0.13
N ARG A 239 20.89 5.62 -0.75
CA ARG A 239 19.67 5.70 -1.57
C ARG A 239 18.43 5.99 -0.71
N LEU A 240 18.42 5.54 0.55
CA LEU A 240 17.38 5.86 1.51
C LEU A 240 17.85 6.93 2.51
N ARG A 241 17.13 8.04 2.55
CA ARG A 241 17.37 9.17 3.46
C ARG A 241 16.07 9.53 4.16
N ILE A 242 16.08 9.51 5.48
CA ILE A 242 14.95 9.94 6.30
C ILE A 242 15.30 11.30 6.92
N LEU A 243 14.41 12.26 6.76
CA LEU A 243 14.47 13.54 7.48
C LEU A 243 13.40 13.49 8.57
N LEU A 244 13.84 13.39 9.81
CA LEU A 244 12.98 13.24 10.97
C LEU A 244 12.80 14.55 11.69
N SER A 245 11.55 14.98 11.82
CA SER A 245 11.15 16.14 12.62
C SER A 245 10.89 15.67 14.06
N ASP A 246 11.84 15.92 14.96
CA ASP A 246 11.71 15.64 16.40
C ASP A 246 11.24 16.92 17.12
N ASN A 247 9.93 17.10 17.22
CA ASN A 247 9.33 18.24 17.91
C ASN A 247 8.84 17.90 19.33
N ASN A 248 9.03 16.66 19.76
CA ASN A 248 8.69 16.17 21.10
C ASN A 248 7.21 16.39 21.48
N ALA A 249 6.32 16.24 20.50
CA ALA A 249 4.89 16.56 20.71
C ALA A 249 3.96 15.69 19.87
N GLY A 250 3.10 14.93 20.55
CA GLY A 250 1.99 14.18 19.96
C GLY A 250 0.74 15.04 19.71
N ILE A 251 -0.36 14.34 19.43
CA ILE A 251 -1.69 14.95 19.27
C ILE A 251 -2.29 15.30 20.63
N ASP A 252 -2.26 14.36 21.55
CA ASP A 252 -2.98 14.48 22.82
C ASP A 252 -2.16 15.22 23.88
N ASP A 253 -0.84 15.03 23.87
CA ASP A 253 0.02 15.60 24.91
C ASP A 253 1.46 15.81 24.39
N VAL A 254 2.08 16.89 24.84
CA VAL A 254 3.52 17.09 24.80
C VAL A 254 4.27 16.01 25.60
N LEU A 255 3.56 15.37 26.55
CA LEU A 255 4.15 14.49 27.54
C LEU A 255 4.35 13.06 27.06
N ILE A 256 3.64 12.61 26.05
CA ILE A 256 3.71 11.19 25.63
C ILE A 256 5.07 10.85 25.02
N GLY A 257 5.62 11.69 24.17
CA GLY A 257 6.99 11.49 23.64
C GLY A 257 8.09 11.99 24.58
N GLY A 258 7.85 13.14 25.23
CA GLY A 258 8.85 13.83 26.03
C GLY A 258 8.85 13.45 27.50
N VAL A 259 7.77 13.70 28.23
CA VAL A 259 7.76 13.57 29.68
C VAL A 259 7.58 12.13 30.17
N ILE A 260 6.73 11.32 29.51
CA ILE A 260 6.67 9.91 29.87
C ILE A 260 7.98 9.23 29.54
N ALA A 261 8.53 9.45 28.37
CA ALA A 261 9.82 8.91 28.00
C ALA A 261 10.95 9.48 28.88
N ALA A 262 10.98 10.78 29.13
CA ALA A 262 11.99 11.37 30.00
C ALA A 262 11.83 10.98 31.47
N LYS A 263 10.60 10.75 31.94
CA LYS A 263 10.33 10.42 33.34
C LYS A 263 10.48 8.93 33.65
N TYR A 264 10.10 8.05 32.69
CA TYR A 264 10.05 6.61 32.96
C TYR A 264 11.01 5.79 32.11
N THR A 265 11.38 6.27 30.93
CA THR A 265 12.36 5.61 30.05
C THR A 265 13.18 6.65 29.31
N ALA A 266 14.44 6.35 29.11
CA ALA A 266 15.29 7.15 28.22
C ALA A 266 14.93 6.87 26.77
N TYR A 267 13.88 7.53 26.26
CA TYR A 267 13.51 7.44 24.83
C TYR A 267 14.46 8.33 24.03
N ARG A 268 15.62 7.76 23.69
CA ARG A 268 16.63 8.46 22.92
C ARG A 268 16.64 7.97 21.48
N LEU A 269 16.01 8.74 20.58
CA LEU A 269 15.92 8.41 19.15
C LEU A 269 17.31 8.17 18.52
N VAL A 270 18.25 9.06 18.79
CA VAL A 270 19.62 8.93 18.27
C VAL A 270 20.24 7.59 18.66
N ASP A 271 20.13 7.21 19.95
CA ASP A 271 20.68 5.95 20.44
C ASP A 271 19.97 4.74 19.81
N GLN A 272 18.65 4.81 19.64
CA GLN A 272 17.90 3.76 18.98
C GLN A 272 18.39 3.51 17.54
N TRP A 273 18.41 4.53 16.71
CA TRP A 273 18.81 4.38 15.32
C TRP A 273 20.30 4.00 15.19
N THR A 274 21.15 4.56 16.04
CA THR A 274 22.57 4.20 16.08
C THR A 274 22.79 2.74 16.49
N SER A 275 22.05 2.25 17.49
CA SER A 275 22.16 0.86 17.95
C SER A 275 21.76 -0.16 16.89
N TYR A 276 20.87 0.21 15.96
CA TYR A 276 20.53 -0.59 14.78
C TYR A 276 21.60 -0.50 13.68
N GLY A 277 22.58 0.39 13.79
CA GLY A 277 23.66 0.51 12.83
C GLY A 277 23.39 1.47 11.66
N TRP A 278 22.38 2.33 11.75
CA TRP A 278 22.12 3.37 10.75
C TRP A 278 23.18 4.48 10.81
N ASN A 279 23.41 5.18 9.71
CA ASN A 279 24.12 6.45 9.69
C ASN A 279 23.16 7.54 10.21
N VAL A 280 23.45 8.06 11.41
CA VAL A 280 22.59 9.03 12.10
C VAL A 280 23.24 10.41 12.08
N PHE A 281 22.52 11.39 11.53
CA PHE A 281 22.88 12.81 11.54
C PHE A 281 21.97 13.52 12.52
N THR A 282 22.51 14.47 13.30
CA THR A 282 21.73 15.25 14.26
C THR A 282 21.78 16.73 13.91
N LEU A 283 20.64 17.41 13.99
CA LEU A 283 20.51 18.84 13.84
C LEU A 283 19.99 19.43 15.14
N ASP A 284 20.73 20.35 15.75
CA ASP A 284 20.32 21.05 16.97
C ASP A 284 19.11 21.94 16.72
N ASN A 285 19.00 22.47 15.49
CA ASN A 285 17.83 23.20 15.01
C ASN A 285 17.39 22.68 13.64
N GLY A 286 16.42 21.79 13.64
CA GLY A 286 15.81 21.21 12.42
C GLY A 286 14.91 22.18 11.65
N ASN A 287 14.76 23.43 12.10
CA ASN A 287 14.10 24.51 11.37
C ASN A 287 15.09 25.53 10.76
N ASP A 288 16.39 25.32 10.90
CA ASP A 288 17.43 26.17 10.33
C ASP A 288 17.92 25.63 8.97
N TYR A 289 17.84 26.45 7.94
CA TYR A 289 18.21 26.05 6.57
C TYR A 289 19.68 25.69 6.42
N ASP A 290 20.62 26.36 7.14
CA ASP A 290 22.05 26.04 7.05
C ASP A 290 22.30 24.63 7.53
N GLN A 291 21.70 24.24 8.67
CA GLN A 291 21.84 22.89 9.19
C GLN A 291 21.18 21.85 8.28
N ILE A 292 19.99 22.13 7.75
CA ILE A 292 19.28 21.21 6.85
C ILE A 292 20.07 21.00 5.57
N VAL A 293 20.50 22.05 4.89
CA VAL A 293 21.21 21.98 3.61
C VAL A 293 22.58 21.32 3.77
N SER A 294 23.30 21.65 4.84
CA SER A 294 24.58 21.01 5.15
C SER A 294 24.43 19.51 5.43
N THR A 295 23.32 19.12 6.10
CA THR A 295 23.01 17.71 6.35
C THR A 295 22.69 16.96 5.06
N LEU A 296 21.84 17.54 4.21
CA LEU A 296 21.52 16.96 2.91
C LEU A 296 22.77 16.77 2.05
N LYS A 297 23.66 17.77 2.04
CA LYS A 297 24.94 17.70 1.33
C LYS A 297 25.85 16.61 1.90
N ALA A 298 25.97 16.50 3.21
CA ALA A 298 26.75 15.46 3.84
C ALA A 298 26.22 14.06 3.50
N MET A 299 24.91 13.88 3.47
CA MET A 299 24.28 12.63 3.02
C MET A 299 24.54 12.34 1.53
N GLU A 300 24.60 13.37 0.68
CA GLU A 300 24.92 13.20 -0.75
C GLU A 300 26.37 12.78 -0.96
N ASP A 301 27.29 13.42 -0.24
CA ASP A 301 28.73 13.17 -0.34
C ASP A 301 29.18 11.89 0.37
N TRP A 302 28.27 11.22 1.10
CA TRP A 302 28.59 10.01 1.85
C TRP A 302 29.16 8.91 0.98
N ASP A 303 30.09 8.11 1.54
CA ASP A 303 30.74 7.02 0.82
C ASP A 303 29.69 6.05 0.23
N PRO A 304 29.60 5.90 -1.11
CA PRO A 304 28.64 5.00 -1.75
C PRO A 304 28.86 3.51 -1.42
N ARG A 305 30.05 3.15 -0.89
CA ARG A 305 30.35 1.78 -0.44
C ARG A 305 29.74 1.48 0.93
N ASP A 306 29.36 2.51 1.70
CA ASP A 306 28.63 2.33 2.94
C ASP A 306 27.16 2.02 2.62
N ARG A 307 26.78 0.75 2.78
CA ARG A 307 25.46 0.25 2.47
C ARG A 307 24.43 0.45 3.60
N ARG A 308 24.81 1.17 4.67
CA ARG A 308 23.89 1.51 5.76
C ARG A 308 23.00 2.70 5.35
N PRO A 309 21.69 2.61 5.59
CA PRO A 309 20.76 3.71 5.30
C PRO A 309 21.00 4.90 6.23
N MET A 310 20.38 6.05 5.91
CA MET A 310 20.65 7.32 6.59
C MET A 310 19.38 7.91 7.20
N ILE A 311 19.52 8.48 8.38
CA ILE A 311 18.49 9.28 9.03
C ILE A 311 19.09 10.58 9.59
N ALA A 312 18.45 11.70 9.34
CA ALA A 312 18.72 12.99 9.97
C ALA A 312 17.63 13.27 11.00
N ILE A 313 18.02 13.42 12.25
CA ILE A 313 17.11 13.71 13.38
C ILE A 313 17.32 15.17 13.79
N GLY A 314 16.37 16.02 13.45
CA GLY A 314 16.46 17.45 13.76
C GLY A 314 15.45 17.87 14.82
N LYS A 315 15.92 18.63 15.81
CA LYS A 315 15.05 19.27 16.79
C LYS A 315 14.24 20.35 16.09
N THR A 316 12.92 20.19 16.03
CA THR A 316 12.01 21.13 15.40
C THR A 316 11.04 21.72 16.42
N THR A 317 10.36 22.78 16.04
CA THR A 317 9.34 23.41 16.87
C THR A 317 7.96 23.11 16.28
N LYS A 318 7.10 22.40 17.02
CA LYS A 318 5.70 22.25 16.62
C LYS A 318 5.04 23.62 16.53
N GLY A 319 4.40 23.91 15.38
CA GLY A 319 3.88 25.25 15.14
C GLY A 319 4.97 26.28 14.80
N TYR A 320 6.09 25.83 14.20
CA TYR A 320 7.19 26.68 13.76
C TYR A 320 6.67 27.91 13.00
N TRP A 321 7.22 29.07 13.30
CA TRP A 321 6.95 30.32 12.61
C TRP A 321 8.25 31.08 12.35
N PRO A 322 8.48 31.61 11.16
CA PRO A 322 9.77 32.20 10.77
C PRO A 322 10.16 33.50 11.52
N ARG A 323 9.20 34.15 12.15
CA ARG A 323 9.39 35.43 12.85
C ARG A 323 8.87 35.34 14.29
N ALA A 324 9.48 36.14 15.18
CA ALA A 324 8.96 36.27 16.53
C ALA A 324 7.57 36.89 16.50
N VAL A 325 6.66 36.39 17.33
CA VAL A 325 5.29 36.90 17.45
C VAL A 325 5.11 37.46 18.84
N GLU A 326 4.49 38.65 18.93
CA GLU A 326 4.18 39.24 20.22
C GLU A 326 3.12 38.43 20.97
N GLY A 327 3.40 38.16 22.26
CA GLY A 327 2.52 37.35 23.11
C GLY A 327 2.59 35.85 22.81
N LYS A 328 1.78 35.09 23.56
CA LYS A 328 1.72 33.63 23.40
C LYS A 328 0.56 33.24 22.51
N ILE A 329 0.86 32.52 21.44
CA ILE A 329 -0.15 32.02 20.49
C ILE A 329 -0.32 30.51 20.71
N PRO A 330 -1.53 30.00 21.01
CA PRO A 330 -1.76 28.59 21.21
C PRO A 330 -1.33 27.75 20.00
N GLY A 331 -0.39 26.81 20.22
CA GLY A 331 0.05 25.88 19.20
C GLY A 331 1.03 26.41 18.15
N TYR A 332 1.60 27.62 18.33
CA TYR A 332 2.47 28.25 17.33
C TYR A 332 3.75 28.85 17.94
N GLY A 333 4.85 28.72 17.21
CA GLY A 333 6.12 29.34 17.50
C GLY A 333 6.81 28.88 18.79
N PRO A 334 7.88 29.57 19.21
CA PRO A 334 8.62 29.24 20.43
C PRO A 334 7.86 29.56 21.72
N GLN A 335 6.73 30.26 21.60
CA GLN A 335 5.85 30.63 22.72
C GLN A 335 4.66 29.67 22.86
N LEU A 336 4.79 28.45 22.36
CA LEU A 336 3.80 27.41 22.40
C LEU A 336 3.17 27.25 23.79
N VAL A 337 1.85 27.40 23.90
CA VAL A 337 1.10 27.33 25.15
C VAL A 337 0.34 26.01 25.28
N SER A 338 -0.16 25.48 24.16
CA SER A 338 -0.94 24.23 24.10
C SER A 338 -0.74 23.55 22.74
N TYR A 339 -1.17 22.29 22.66
CA TYR A 339 -1.08 21.46 21.44
C TYR A 339 -2.46 21.19 20.86
N PRO A 340 -3.06 22.13 20.20
CA PRO A 340 -4.29 21.86 19.48
C PRO A 340 -3.96 21.08 18.21
N SER A 341 -4.58 19.94 18.04
CA SER A 341 -4.37 19.12 16.85
C SER A 341 -5.58 19.10 15.91
N HIS A 342 -6.76 18.91 16.49
CA HIS A 342 -8.04 18.92 15.81
C HIS A 342 -9.13 19.53 16.69
N PRO A 343 -10.00 20.36 16.15
CA PRO A 343 -9.88 21.09 14.90
C PRO A 343 -8.73 22.11 14.92
N TYR A 344 -8.52 22.83 13.80
CA TYR A 344 -7.55 23.93 13.74
C TYR A 344 -7.69 24.86 14.96
N ALA A 345 -6.59 25.12 15.65
CA ALA A 345 -6.59 25.77 16.97
C ALA A 345 -7.05 27.20 16.96
N LEU A 346 -6.70 27.93 15.90
CA LEU A 346 -7.05 29.33 15.79
C LEU A 346 -8.47 29.46 15.26
N LYS A 347 -9.30 30.19 15.96
CA LYS A 347 -10.61 30.59 15.41
C LYS A 347 -10.41 31.53 14.21
N MET A 348 -11.34 31.46 13.27
CA MET A 348 -11.32 32.30 12.07
C MET A 348 -11.16 33.77 12.43
N ASN A 349 -10.17 34.40 11.83
CA ASN A 349 -9.87 35.83 12.01
C ASN A 349 -9.74 36.27 13.47
N SER A 350 -9.30 35.34 14.35
CA SER A 350 -9.05 35.66 15.77
C SER A 350 -7.83 36.56 15.94
N ASP A 351 -7.71 37.18 17.12
CA ASP A 351 -6.56 38.03 17.45
C ASP A 351 -5.24 37.29 17.31
N TYR A 352 -5.23 35.99 17.62
CA TYR A 352 -4.04 35.11 17.44
C TYR A 352 -3.70 34.92 15.96
N PHE A 353 -4.70 34.70 15.09
CA PHE A 353 -4.47 34.62 13.66
C PHE A 353 -3.96 35.94 13.12
N VAL A 354 -4.58 37.07 13.52
CA VAL A 354 -4.15 38.43 13.13
C VAL A 354 -2.73 38.73 13.60
N ALA A 355 -2.32 38.24 14.80
CA ALA A 355 -0.96 38.41 15.28
C ALA A 355 0.08 37.66 14.41
N LEU A 356 -0.21 36.45 13.97
CA LEU A 356 0.64 35.72 13.01
C LEU A 356 0.69 36.48 11.67
N ALA A 357 -0.45 36.81 11.13
CA ALA A 357 -0.57 37.52 9.85
C ALA A 357 0.19 38.84 9.85
N ARG A 358 0.14 39.62 10.96
CA ARG A 358 0.85 40.89 11.11
C ARG A 358 2.34 40.75 10.89
N THR A 359 2.99 39.69 11.41
CA THR A 359 4.42 39.48 11.22
C THR A 359 4.81 39.29 9.76
N PHE A 360 3.92 38.70 8.97
CA PHE A 360 4.09 38.53 7.52
C PHE A 360 3.87 39.85 6.80
N GLU A 361 2.80 40.59 7.18
CA GLU A 361 2.50 41.94 6.61
C GLU A 361 3.65 42.91 6.84
N GLU A 362 4.15 42.99 8.05
CA GLU A 362 5.27 43.89 8.43
C GLU A 362 6.58 43.48 7.69
N HIS A 363 6.85 42.18 7.59
CA HIS A 363 8.07 41.73 6.93
C HIS A 363 8.11 42.02 5.43
N TYR A 364 6.96 41.87 4.76
CA TYR A 364 6.86 42.02 3.31
C TYR A 364 6.19 43.33 2.87
N GLY A 365 5.70 44.14 3.77
CA GLY A 365 4.99 45.40 3.42
C GLY A 365 3.73 45.12 2.60
N VAL A 366 2.94 44.15 3.01
CA VAL A 366 1.64 43.79 2.42
C VAL A 366 0.53 43.92 3.45
N GLU A 367 -0.73 43.87 3.02
CA GLU A 367 -1.88 43.92 3.92
C GLU A 367 -2.92 42.89 3.52
N PHE A 368 -3.41 42.11 4.52
CA PHE A 368 -4.50 41.17 4.34
C PHE A 368 -5.88 41.84 4.52
N SER A 369 -6.79 41.50 3.61
CA SER A 369 -8.13 42.12 3.59
C SER A 369 -9.06 41.41 4.58
N GLY A 370 -9.77 42.24 5.37
CA GLY A 370 -10.92 41.83 6.19
C GLY A 370 -10.60 40.96 7.41
N ILE A 371 -9.35 40.58 7.65
CA ILE A 371 -8.98 39.67 8.76
C ILE A 371 -9.20 40.29 10.16
N ARG A 372 -9.22 41.61 10.27
CA ARG A 372 -9.41 42.34 11.53
C ARG A 372 -10.90 42.63 11.87
N GLN A 373 -11.81 42.14 11.00
CA GLN A 373 -13.25 42.34 11.17
C GLN A 373 -13.94 41.17 11.88
N GLY A 374 -13.15 40.16 12.33
CA GLY A 374 -13.66 38.98 12.97
C GLY A 374 -14.12 37.88 11.99
N PRO A 375 -14.81 36.84 12.48
CA PRO A 375 -15.23 35.70 11.68
C PRO A 375 -16.23 36.07 10.58
N VAL A 376 -16.05 35.50 9.38
CA VAL A 376 -16.96 35.66 8.25
C VAL A 376 -17.98 34.51 8.26
N ALA A 377 -19.25 34.85 8.49
CA ALA A 377 -20.35 33.90 8.58
C ALA A 377 -20.78 33.36 7.19
N ASP A 378 -20.88 34.23 6.21
CA ASP A 378 -21.27 33.87 4.83
C ASP A 378 -20.18 32.98 4.19
N PRO A 379 -20.48 31.74 3.77
CA PRO A 379 -19.50 30.84 3.16
C PRO A 379 -18.90 31.38 1.86
N ARG A 380 -19.63 32.17 1.10
CA ARG A 380 -19.19 32.74 -0.16
C ARG A 380 -18.20 33.88 0.08
N GLU A 381 -18.53 34.83 0.98
CA GLU A 381 -17.63 35.88 1.38
C GLU A 381 -16.35 35.31 2.03
N ARG A 382 -16.48 34.23 2.77
CA ARG A 382 -15.34 33.48 3.32
C ARG A 382 -14.40 32.97 2.22
N LEU A 383 -14.94 32.39 1.14
CA LEU A 383 -14.15 31.95 -0.02
C LEU A 383 -13.44 33.13 -0.69
N ILE A 384 -14.13 34.21 -0.88
CA ILE A 384 -13.58 35.44 -1.50
C ILE A 384 -12.45 35.99 -0.63
N GLN A 385 -12.69 36.18 0.67
CA GLN A 385 -11.68 36.69 1.60
C GLN A 385 -10.44 35.80 1.61
N PHE A 386 -10.65 34.45 1.71
CA PHE A 386 -9.56 33.50 1.70
C PHE A 386 -8.73 33.59 0.42
N LYS A 387 -9.37 33.56 -0.74
CA LYS A 387 -8.67 33.66 -2.03
C LYS A 387 -7.95 34.96 -2.22
N THR A 388 -8.58 36.08 -1.83
CA THR A 388 -7.97 37.44 -1.87
C THR A 388 -6.69 37.47 -1.03
N ASN A 389 -6.73 36.93 0.19
CA ASN A 389 -5.59 36.91 1.07
C ASN A 389 -4.49 35.91 0.60
N LEU A 390 -4.89 34.80 -0.02
CA LEU A 390 -3.94 33.93 -0.67
C LEU A 390 -3.22 34.61 -1.85
N ASP A 391 -3.95 35.44 -2.62
CA ASP A 391 -3.36 36.21 -3.71
C ASP A 391 -2.36 37.28 -3.21
N VAL A 392 -2.57 37.82 -2.01
CA VAL A 392 -1.57 38.67 -1.34
C VAL A 392 -0.27 37.91 -1.10
N VAL A 393 -0.33 36.68 -0.60
CA VAL A 393 0.87 35.84 -0.43
C VAL A 393 1.53 35.57 -1.80
N MET A 394 0.75 35.20 -2.80
CA MET A 394 1.26 34.91 -4.14
C MET A 394 1.83 36.09 -4.86
N SER A 395 1.43 37.34 -4.49
CA SER A 395 1.97 38.57 -5.08
C SER A 395 3.45 38.80 -4.78
N LEU A 396 4.00 38.11 -3.76
CA LEU A 396 5.44 38.17 -3.46
C LEU A 396 6.30 37.57 -4.59
N LEU A 397 5.73 36.71 -5.42
CA LEU A 397 6.41 36.21 -6.62
C LEU A 397 6.72 37.29 -7.64
N ASP A 398 6.03 38.43 -7.58
CA ASP A 398 6.28 39.59 -8.46
C ASP A 398 7.37 40.51 -7.91
N ARG A 399 7.94 40.22 -6.75
CA ARG A 399 8.90 41.07 -6.05
C ARG A 399 10.31 40.52 -6.11
N ASN A 400 11.28 41.41 -6.26
CA ASN A 400 12.72 41.10 -6.19
C ASN A 400 13.15 39.90 -7.06
N GLY A 401 12.42 39.61 -8.14
CA GLY A 401 12.70 38.48 -9.02
C GLY A 401 12.50 37.09 -8.36
N LEU A 402 11.73 36.99 -7.27
CA LEU A 402 11.50 35.73 -6.58
C LEU A 402 10.78 34.70 -7.47
N GLY A 403 9.76 35.12 -8.22
CA GLY A 403 9.01 34.28 -9.14
C GLY A 403 9.87 33.75 -10.28
N ASP A 404 10.69 34.61 -10.87
CA ASP A 404 11.62 34.26 -11.94
C ASP A 404 12.65 33.25 -11.44
N TRP A 405 13.29 33.55 -10.30
CA TRP A 405 14.24 32.64 -9.67
C TRP A 405 13.61 31.27 -9.41
N LEU A 406 12.42 31.23 -8.83
CA LEU A 406 11.74 29.98 -8.50
C LEU A 406 11.37 29.19 -9.77
N ALA A 407 10.83 29.84 -10.79
CA ALA A 407 10.48 29.19 -12.05
C ALA A 407 11.72 28.64 -12.75
N ASP A 408 12.81 29.43 -12.83
CA ASP A 408 14.09 29.00 -13.41
C ASP A 408 14.70 27.83 -12.61
N ARG A 409 14.61 27.87 -11.27
CA ARG A 409 15.08 26.78 -10.42
C ARG A 409 14.32 25.51 -10.69
N LEU A 410 12.99 25.56 -10.82
CA LEU A 410 12.15 24.39 -11.11
C LEU A 410 12.45 23.81 -12.51
N VAL A 411 12.69 24.65 -13.51
CA VAL A 411 13.13 24.21 -14.84
C VAL A 411 14.49 23.53 -14.75
N ALA A 412 15.46 24.17 -14.10
CA ALA A 412 16.80 23.61 -13.95
C ALA A 412 16.78 22.26 -13.22
N LEU A 413 15.96 22.07 -12.18
CA LEU A 413 15.76 20.80 -11.49
C LEU A 413 15.17 19.75 -12.44
N GLY A 414 14.14 20.11 -13.20
CA GLY A 414 13.53 19.23 -14.19
C GLY A 414 14.48 18.75 -15.26
N ASP A 415 15.37 19.63 -15.72
CA ASP A 415 16.37 19.31 -16.75
C ASP A 415 17.46 18.34 -16.23
N THR A 416 17.57 18.12 -14.93
CA THR A 416 18.44 17.07 -14.35
C THR A 416 17.86 15.67 -14.46
N VAL A 417 16.55 15.54 -14.68
CA VAL A 417 15.87 14.23 -14.80
C VAL A 417 16.11 13.66 -16.20
N LYS A 418 16.75 12.51 -16.26
CA LYS A 418 17.03 11.81 -17.52
C LYS A 418 15.83 10.95 -17.91
N ASP A 419 15.53 10.88 -19.19
CA ASP A 419 14.47 10.00 -19.70
C ASP A 419 14.89 8.52 -19.79
N GLU A 420 16.19 8.25 -19.72
CA GLU A 420 16.74 6.90 -19.66
C GLU A 420 17.93 6.84 -18.68
N VAL A 421 18.03 5.74 -17.95
CA VAL A 421 19.18 5.38 -17.13
C VAL A 421 19.58 3.95 -17.44
N PRO A 422 20.87 3.58 -17.37
CA PRO A 422 21.27 2.20 -17.55
C PRO A 422 20.69 1.33 -16.45
N LEU A 423 19.95 0.31 -16.84
CA LEU A 423 19.32 -0.65 -15.93
C LEU A 423 19.77 -2.08 -16.26
N ARG A 424 19.67 -2.93 -15.26
CA ARG A 424 20.01 -4.36 -15.38
C ARG A 424 19.03 -5.12 -16.26
N PHE A 425 17.76 -4.70 -16.27
CA PHE A 425 16.66 -5.37 -16.96
C PHE A 425 16.18 -4.57 -18.16
N ASP A 426 15.64 -5.28 -19.17
CA ASP A 426 14.92 -4.61 -20.25
C ASP A 426 13.60 -4.03 -19.71
N VAL A 427 13.42 -2.73 -19.89
CA VAL A 427 12.26 -1.97 -19.44
C VAL A 427 11.26 -1.66 -20.56
N LYS A 428 11.56 -2.13 -21.78
CA LYS A 428 10.69 -1.97 -22.96
C LYS A 428 9.63 -3.08 -23.07
N ILE A 429 9.75 -4.12 -22.27
CA ILE A 429 8.87 -5.29 -22.27
C ILE A 429 8.31 -5.51 -20.86
N ASP A 430 6.99 -5.67 -20.77
CA ASP A 430 6.34 -6.18 -19.55
C ASP A 430 6.48 -7.71 -19.50
N PRO A 431 7.36 -8.26 -18.63
CA PRO A 431 7.62 -9.69 -18.61
C PRO A 431 6.45 -10.51 -18.07
N PHE A 432 5.50 -9.88 -17.36
CA PHE A 432 4.34 -10.57 -16.80
C PHE A 432 3.21 -10.78 -17.84
N LEU A 433 3.37 -10.19 -19.04
CA LEU A 433 2.50 -10.46 -20.19
C LEU A 433 2.99 -11.60 -21.07
N ASP A 434 4.12 -12.23 -20.75
CA ASP A 434 4.67 -13.35 -21.53
C ASP A 434 3.65 -14.50 -21.67
N GLY A 435 3.50 -15.01 -22.88
CA GLY A 435 2.54 -16.06 -23.20
C GLY A 435 2.75 -17.37 -22.43
N ARG A 436 3.98 -17.64 -21.96
CA ARG A 436 4.30 -18.84 -21.13
C ARG A 436 3.64 -18.79 -19.73
N LEU A 437 3.21 -17.60 -19.27
CA LEU A 437 2.49 -17.44 -18.01
C LEU A 437 0.97 -17.62 -18.15
N ARG A 438 0.46 -17.80 -19.38
CA ARG A 438 -0.96 -18.05 -19.59
C ARG A 438 -1.32 -19.48 -19.20
N VAL A 439 -2.47 -19.66 -18.56
CA VAL A 439 -2.98 -20.97 -18.12
C VAL A 439 -2.96 -22.00 -19.26
N ALA A 440 -3.39 -21.59 -20.47
CA ALA A 440 -3.42 -22.48 -21.62
C ALA A 440 -2.04 -23.07 -21.96
N ASN A 441 -0.96 -22.33 -21.72
CA ASN A 441 0.41 -22.67 -22.10
C ASN A 441 1.25 -23.27 -20.96
N LEU A 442 0.68 -23.44 -19.76
CA LEU A 442 1.40 -24.08 -18.67
C LEU A 442 1.78 -25.52 -19.01
N PRO A 443 3.07 -25.91 -18.84
CA PRO A 443 3.52 -27.25 -19.11
C PRO A 443 2.92 -28.23 -18.10
N VAL A 444 2.29 -29.28 -18.62
CA VAL A 444 1.74 -30.38 -17.78
C VAL A 444 2.86 -31.30 -17.33
N GLU A 445 3.80 -31.59 -18.22
CA GLU A 445 4.96 -32.44 -17.89
C GLU A 445 6.05 -31.64 -17.18
N PRO A 446 6.82 -32.29 -16.28
CA PRO A 446 7.96 -31.68 -15.63
C PRO A 446 8.96 -31.11 -16.65
N GLN A 447 9.42 -29.90 -16.42
CA GLN A 447 10.36 -29.20 -17.27
C GLN A 447 11.77 -29.22 -16.67
N LYS A 448 12.78 -29.42 -17.52
CA LYS A 448 14.18 -29.13 -17.20
C LYS A 448 14.61 -27.92 -18.03
N VAL A 449 14.81 -26.80 -17.38
CA VAL A 449 15.17 -25.55 -18.05
C VAL A 449 16.60 -25.15 -17.72
N THR A 450 17.31 -24.62 -18.71
CA THR A 450 18.61 -24.00 -18.47
C THR A 450 18.39 -22.56 -18.07
N VAL A 451 18.93 -22.15 -16.92
CA VAL A 451 18.93 -20.76 -16.48
C VAL A 451 20.36 -20.23 -16.51
N ALA A 452 20.53 -19.08 -17.10
CA ALA A 452 21.82 -18.39 -17.22
C ALA A 452 21.85 -17.15 -16.31
N ASN A 453 22.92 -17.00 -15.54
CA ASN A 453 23.21 -15.77 -14.83
C ASN A 453 24.01 -14.85 -15.74
N ARG A 454 23.35 -13.85 -16.34
CA ARG A 454 23.97 -12.95 -17.31
C ARG A 454 25.09 -12.06 -16.75
N LEU A 455 25.21 -11.97 -15.40
CA LEU A 455 26.27 -11.17 -14.76
C LEU A 455 27.53 -12.00 -14.49
N SER A 456 27.36 -13.24 -14.06
CA SER A 456 28.49 -14.13 -13.76
C SER A 456 28.85 -15.08 -14.93
N GLY A 457 27.96 -15.23 -15.91
CA GLY A 457 28.08 -16.23 -16.97
C GLY A 457 27.78 -17.65 -16.51
N ALA A 458 27.38 -17.88 -15.27
CA ALA A 458 27.05 -19.21 -14.75
C ALA A 458 25.74 -19.70 -15.34
N GLU A 459 25.72 -21.00 -15.66
CA GLU A 459 24.51 -21.71 -16.11
C GLU A 459 24.21 -22.89 -15.21
N LYS A 460 22.93 -23.22 -15.06
CA LYS A 460 22.50 -24.43 -14.36
C LYS A 460 21.17 -24.96 -14.88
N GLN A 461 20.95 -26.24 -14.69
CA GLN A 461 19.68 -26.92 -14.96
C GLN A 461 18.77 -26.82 -13.73
N VAL A 462 17.53 -26.41 -13.95
CA VAL A 462 16.49 -26.33 -12.92
C VAL A 462 15.31 -27.20 -13.34
N ALA A 463 14.87 -28.07 -12.43
CA ALA A 463 13.64 -28.80 -12.61
C ALA A 463 12.45 -28.01 -12.07
N ILE A 464 11.36 -27.96 -12.84
CA ILE A 464 10.10 -27.27 -12.48
C ILE A 464 8.94 -28.24 -12.75
N THR A 465 8.12 -28.50 -11.72
CA THR A 465 7.01 -29.45 -11.78
C THR A 465 5.73 -28.80 -11.32
N LEU A 466 4.98 -28.23 -12.27
CA LEU A 466 3.72 -27.52 -11.97
C LEU A 466 2.55 -28.48 -11.68
N PHE A 467 2.61 -29.72 -12.20
CA PHE A 467 1.58 -30.73 -12.01
C PHE A 467 2.23 -32.06 -11.60
N ARG A 468 1.53 -32.82 -10.76
CA ARG A 468 1.93 -34.14 -10.28
C ARG A 468 0.95 -35.22 -10.71
N LYS A 469 1.38 -36.45 -10.69
CA LYS A 469 0.54 -37.61 -11.04
C LYS A 469 -0.49 -37.90 -9.94
N PRO A 470 -1.68 -38.38 -10.29
CA PRO A 470 -2.66 -38.81 -9.31
C PRO A 470 -2.07 -39.82 -8.31
N GLY A 471 -2.43 -39.65 -7.03
CA GLY A 471 -1.95 -40.51 -5.93
C GLY A 471 -0.57 -40.17 -5.36
N GLU A 472 0.24 -39.32 -6.02
CA GLU A 472 1.46 -38.82 -5.39
C GLU A 472 1.13 -37.98 -4.16
N MET A 473 1.90 -38.15 -3.08
CA MET A 473 1.72 -37.42 -1.84
C MET A 473 2.37 -36.03 -1.97
N ALA A 474 1.58 -34.93 -1.89
CA ALA A 474 2.09 -33.59 -1.96
C ALA A 474 1.14 -32.59 -1.28
N GLY A 475 1.71 -31.71 -0.44
CA GLY A 475 0.99 -30.57 0.11
C GLY A 475 0.90 -29.42 -0.89
N THR A 476 -0.18 -28.65 -0.84
CA THR A 476 -0.39 -27.51 -1.75
C THR A 476 0.71 -26.45 -1.61
N ARG A 477 1.31 -26.28 -0.42
CA ARG A 477 2.45 -25.38 -0.21
C ARG A 477 3.69 -25.73 -1.05
N ARG A 478 3.89 -27.03 -1.42
CA ARG A 478 5.04 -27.43 -2.24
C ARG A 478 4.95 -26.89 -3.67
N ALA A 479 3.74 -26.67 -4.18
CA ALA A 479 3.53 -26.08 -5.49
C ALA A 479 3.95 -24.60 -5.53
N VAL A 480 4.02 -23.91 -4.37
CA VAL A 480 4.43 -22.51 -4.29
C VAL A 480 5.86 -22.31 -4.82
N SER A 481 6.82 -23.14 -4.42
CA SER A 481 8.18 -23.07 -4.99
C SER A 481 8.19 -23.24 -6.50
N GLU A 482 7.36 -24.12 -7.03
CA GLU A 482 7.34 -24.42 -8.46
C GLU A 482 6.75 -23.26 -9.28
N ILE A 483 5.68 -22.61 -8.80
CA ILE A 483 5.16 -21.41 -9.46
C ILE A 483 6.15 -20.24 -9.39
N ILE A 484 6.87 -20.07 -8.28
CA ILE A 484 7.89 -19.02 -8.13
C ILE A 484 9.08 -19.29 -9.07
N LYS A 485 9.54 -20.54 -9.20
CA LYS A 485 10.57 -20.91 -10.18
C LYS A 485 10.14 -20.59 -11.60
N TRP A 486 8.90 -20.98 -11.96
CA TRP A 486 8.37 -20.70 -13.29
C TRP A 486 8.24 -19.22 -13.57
N MET A 487 7.72 -18.46 -12.61
CA MET A 487 7.66 -17.01 -12.69
C MET A 487 9.06 -16.40 -12.91
N ASN A 488 10.05 -16.76 -12.09
CA ASN A 488 11.40 -16.24 -12.20
C ASN A 488 12.10 -16.66 -13.49
N TYR A 489 11.86 -17.88 -13.98
CA TYR A 489 12.38 -18.34 -15.26
C TYR A 489 11.82 -17.52 -16.43
N VAL A 490 10.50 -17.30 -16.44
CA VAL A 490 9.84 -16.59 -17.55
C VAL A 490 10.08 -15.09 -17.50
N THR A 491 10.10 -14.49 -16.30
CA THR A 491 10.23 -13.03 -16.11
C THR A 491 11.67 -12.54 -15.95
N ASP A 492 12.65 -13.41 -16.15
CA ASP A 492 14.06 -13.09 -15.92
C ASP A 492 14.33 -12.57 -14.51
N ASN A 493 13.91 -13.34 -13.48
CA ASN A 493 14.10 -13.04 -12.07
C ASN A 493 13.40 -11.76 -11.56
N ARG A 494 12.19 -11.45 -12.04
CA ARG A 494 11.43 -10.29 -11.57
C ARG A 494 10.32 -10.64 -10.57
N PHE A 495 10.33 -11.85 -9.99
CA PHE A 495 9.41 -12.23 -8.93
C PHE A 495 10.17 -12.39 -7.61
N ILE A 496 9.99 -11.42 -6.69
CA ILE A 496 10.74 -11.31 -5.44
C ILE A 496 9.95 -11.94 -4.29
N THR A 497 10.63 -12.60 -3.36
CA THR A 497 10.03 -13.21 -2.18
C THR A 497 10.65 -12.71 -0.88
N LEU A 498 9.78 -12.44 0.10
CA LEU A 498 10.11 -12.13 1.49
C LEU A 498 9.30 -13.08 2.38
N ALA A 499 9.98 -13.82 3.25
CA ALA A 499 9.32 -14.71 4.19
C ALA A 499 9.75 -14.34 5.62
N ALA A 500 8.82 -14.40 6.56
CA ALA A 500 9.06 -14.01 7.95
C ALA A 500 9.92 -15.05 8.72
N ASP A 501 11.17 -15.26 8.25
CA ASP A 501 12.09 -16.32 8.70
C ASP A 501 11.54 -17.75 8.53
N LEU A 502 10.66 -17.94 7.55
CA LEU A 502 9.88 -19.15 7.32
C LEU A 502 10.06 -19.72 5.90
N SER A 503 11.11 -19.31 5.17
CA SER A 503 11.28 -19.64 3.75
C SER A 503 11.15 -21.12 3.44
N GLU A 504 11.74 -21.99 4.26
CA GLU A 504 11.65 -23.45 4.13
C GLU A 504 10.24 -23.94 4.49
N SER A 505 9.71 -23.48 5.63
CA SER A 505 8.44 -23.94 6.16
C SER A 505 7.24 -23.63 5.24
N ILE A 506 7.22 -22.47 4.61
CA ILE A 506 6.17 -22.06 3.66
C ILE A 506 6.54 -22.38 2.21
N ASN A 507 7.63 -23.10 1.99
CA ASN A 507 8.12 -23.56 0.69
C ASN A 507 8.35 -22.46 -0.35
N VAL A 508 8.94 -21.34 0.05
CA VAL A 508 9.45 -20.33 -0.89
C VAL A 508 10.97 -20.40 -1.08
N GLU A 509 11.65 -21.19 -0.25
CA GLU A 509 13.12 -21.36 -0.20
C GLU A 509 13.72 -21.60 -1.58
N HIS A 510 13.18 -22.57 -2.30
CA HIS A 510 13.69 -23.02 -3.59
C HIS A 510 13.08 -22.32 -4.80
N GLY A 511 12.20 -21.34 -4.57
CA GLY A 511 11.55 -20.58 -5.65
C GLY A 511 12.50 -19.62 -6.37
N SER A 512 13.50 -19.08 -5.68
CA SER A 512 14.52 -18.22 -6.30
C SER A 512 15.52 -19.03 -7.12
N LEU A 513 15.73 -18.63 -8.37
CA LEU A 513 16.69 -19.30 -9.26
C LEU A 513 18.14 -19.05 -8.81
N TRP A 514 18.43 -17.93 -8.20
CA TRP A 514 19.78 -17.53 -7.79
C TRP A 514 19.95 -17.33 -6.27
N GLY A 515 18.93 -17.66 -5.48
CA GLY A 515 19.00 -17.63 -4.03
C GLY A 515 18.80 -16.22 -3.44
N HIS A 516 19.49 -15.94 -2.36
CA HIS A 516 19.39 -14.67 -1.64
C HIS A 516 19.88 -13.49 -2.46
N TYR A 517 19.12 -12.39 -2.40
CA TYR A 517 19.53 -11.12 -2.95
C TYR A 517 20.65 -10.51 -2.12
N ASP A 518 21.66 -10.02 -2.81
CA ASP A 518 22.67 -9.14 -2.28
C ASP A 518 23.05 -8.15 -3.39
N PRO A 519 23.00 -6.82 -3.14
CA PRO A 519 23.16 -5.83 -4.21
C PRO A 519 24.55 -5.88 -4.88
N GLU A 520 25.58 -6.42 -4.20
CA GLU A 520 26.94 -6.52 -4.70
C GLU A 520 27.30 -7.96 -5.10
N ALA A 521 27.10 -8.91 -4.19
CA ALA A 521 27.53 -10.29 -4.40
C ALA A 521 26.55 -11.13 -5.23
N ASN A 522 25.25 -10.86 -5.15
CA ASN A 522 24.22 -11.63 -5.86
C ASN A 522 23.01 -10.79 -6.29
N PRO A 523 23.19 -9.85 -7.20
CA PRO A 523 22.14 -8.89 -7.58
C PRO A 523 20.99 -9.48 -8.42
N LEU A 524 21.07 -10.76 -8.84
CA LEU A 524 19.98 -11.51 -9.48
C LEU A 524 19.24 -12.46 -8.53
N GLY A 525 19.63 -12.52 -7.27
CA GLY A 525 18.88 -13.23 -6.24
C GLY A 525 17.49 -12.60 -6.05
N THR A 526 16.45 -13.43 -5.91
CA THR A 526 15.07 -12.95 -5.77
C THR A 526 14.48 -13.28 -4.40
N ARG A 527 15.25 -13.95 -3.54
CA ARG A 527 14.88 -14.15 -2.14
C ARG A 527 15.51 -13.03 -1.31
N PHE A 528 14.72 -12.07 -0.91
CA PHE A 528 15.18 -10.96 -0.09
C PHE A 528 15.28 -11.39 1.36
N LYS A 529 16.31 -10.91 2.05
CA LYS A 529 16.48 -11.20 3.47
C LYS A 529 15.34 -10.56 4.26
N ALA A 530 14.71 -11.35 5.10
CA ALA A 530 13.58 -10.95 5.92
C ALA A 530 13.70 -11.60 7.30
N ALA A 531 13.28 -10.90 8.32
CA ALA A 531 13.19 -11.42 9.68
C ALA A 531 11.73 -11.77 10.02
N ILE A 532 11.45 -12.18 11.26
CA ILE A 532 10.09 -12.34 11.79
C ILE A 532 9.47 -10.95 11.97
N GLN A 533 9.01 -10.39 10.87
CA GLN A 533 8.55 -9.01 10.74
C GLN A 533 7.52 -8.91 9.61
N GLU A 534 6.34 -9.47 9.81
CA GLU A 534 5.29 -9.56 8.79
C GLU A 534 4.94 -8.20 8.20
N ALA A 535 4.84 -7.19 9.07
CA ALA A 535 4.49 -5.83 8.69
C ALA A 535 5.61 -5.14 7.89
N GLY A 536 6.87 -5.30 8.30
CA GLY A 536 8.05 -4.79 7.59
C GLY A 536 8.28 -5.49 6.26
N ASN A 537 8.09 -6.81 6.22
CA ASN A 537 8.24 -7.61 5.02
C ASN A 537 7.23 -7.22 3.95
N VAL A 538 5.94 -7.13 4.31
CA VAL A 538 4.90 -6.69 3.36
C VAL A 538 5.08 -5.24 2.94
N SER A 539 5.52 -4.36 3.85
CA SER A 539 5.81 -2.96 3.53
C SER A 539 6.97 -2.84 2.55
N THR A 540 8.02 -3.65 2.71
CA THR A 540 9.12 -3.74 1.75
C THR A 540 8.65 -4.27 0.40
N ALA A 541 7.80 -5.32 0.38
CA ALA A 541 7.19 -5.83 -0.85
C ALA A 541 6.36 -4.74 -1.56
N ILE A 542 5.56 -3.97 -0.80
CA ILE A 542 4.80 -2.83 -1.34
C ILE A 542 5.73 -1.78 -1.93
N GLY A 543 6.81 -1.44 -1.23
CA GLY A 543 7.81 -0.52 -1.75
C GLY A 543 8.37 -0.96 -3.11
N LEU A 544 8.66 -2.26 -3.26
CA LEU A 544 9.13 -2.86 -4.52
C LEU A 544 8.07 -2.77 -5.63
N VAL A 545 6.84 -3.23 -5.38
CA VAL A 545 5.78 -3.29 -6.41
C VAL A 545 5.19 -1.93 -6.76
N SER A 546 5.37 -0.92 -5.91
CA SER A 546 4.91 0.45 -6.14
C SER A 546 5.83 1.26 -7.05
N GLN A 547 6.77 0.63 -7.72
CA GLN A 547 7.69 1.28 -8.63
C GLN A 547 7.62 0.65 -10.03
N SER A 548 7.80 1.47 -11.06
CA SER A 548 7.97 1.06 -12.44
C SER A 548 9.07 1.90 -13.08
N ALA A 549 9.89 1.28 -13.91
CA ALA A 549 10.94 1.97 -14.66
C ALA A 549 10.50 2.34 -16.08
N SER A 550 9.23 2.13 -16.46
CA SER A 550 8.70 2.55 -17.75
C SER A 550 8.26 4.01 -17.71
N VAL A 551 8.64 4.77 -18.74
CA VAL A 551 8.13 6.13 -18.98
C VAL A 551 6.73 6.12 -19.61
N ASP A 552 6.30 5.01 -20.21
CA ASP A 552 4.93 4.80 -20.66
C ASP A 552 4.05 4.39 -19.49
N PRO A 553 3.03 5.18 -19.11
CA PRO A 553 2.16 4.88 -17.99
C PRO A 553 1.35 3.59 -18.16
N ASN A 554 1.14 3.12 -19.38
CA ASN A 554 0.39 1.90 -19.69
C ASN A 554 1.25 0.64 -19.69
N GLN A 555 2.57 0.78 -19.62
CA GLN A 555 3.52 -0.32 -19.60
C GLN A 555 4.12 -0.50 -18.21
N PHE A 556 4.15 -1.73 -17.74
CA PHE A 556 4.83 -2.06 -16.49
C PHE A 556 6.27 -2.55 -16.76
N ALA A 557 7.22 -1.94 -16.07
CA ALA A 557 8.63 -2.34 -16.10
C ALA A 557 9.20 -2.39 -14.68
N GLY A 558 8.75 -3.38 -13.92
CA GLY A 558 9.12 -3.51 -12.51
C GLY A 558 9.19 -4.97 -12.08
N VAL A 559 8.90 -5.20 -10.82
CA VAL A 559 8.87 -6.51 -10.17
C VAL A 559 7.52 -6.77 -9.52
N TRP A 560 7.16 -8.05 -9.43
CA TRP A 560 6.11 -8.50 -8.51
C TRP A 560 6.78 -9.04 -7.26
N ALA A 561 6.09 -8.94 -6.12
CA ALA A 561 6.66 -9.38 -4.85
C ALA A 561 5.65 -10.18 -4.03
N LEU A 562 6.16 -11.18 -3.31
CA LEU A 562 5.42 -12.02 -2.39
C LEU A 562 5.94 -11.81 -0.98
N SER A 563 5.03 -11.50 -0.04
CA SER A 563 5.29 -11.58 1.40
C SER A 563 4.55 -12.78 1.98
N GLY A 564 5.28 -13.66 2.65
CA GLY A 564 4.75 -14.93 3.16
C GLY A 564 4.97 -15.13 4.65
N THR A 565 3.96 -15.70 5.31
CA THR A 565 3.99 -16.14 6.71
C THR A 565 2.96 -17.27 6.93
N TYR A 566 2.76 -17.70 8.16
CA TYR A 566 1.66 -18.57 8.51
C TYR A 566 0.30 -17.86 8.39
N GLY A 567 -0.74 -18.61 8.07
CA GLY A 567 -2.08 -18.06 7.85
C GLY A 567 -2.57 -17.19 8.98
N ALA A 568 -2.35 -17.60 10.22
CA ALA A 568 -2.75 -16.85 11.42
C ALA A 568 -2.12 -15.44 11.54
N PHE A 569 -0.97 -15.22 10.92
CA PHE A 569 -0.22 -13.97 11.04
C PHE A 569 -0.40 -13.02 9.85
N THR A 570 -1.07 -13.46 8.78
CA THR A 570 -1.34 -12.61 7.62
C THR A 570 -2.11 -11.32 7.95
N PRO A 571 -2.98 -11.23 9.00
CA PRO A 571 -3.62 -9.98 9.38
C PRO A 571 -2.64 -8.87 9.79
N LEU A 572 -1.42 -9.18 10.24
CA LEU A 572 -0.37 -8.19 10.49
C LEU A 572 0.03 -7.43 9.23
N MET A 573 -0.23 -8.00 8.05
CA MET A 573 0.03 -7.40 6.74
C MET A 573 -1.14 -6.57 6.21
N TYR A 574 -2.33 -6.65 6.85
CA TYR A 574 -3.57 -6.10 6.28
C TYR A 574 -3.54 -4.58 6.09
N THR A 575 -3.12 -3.82 7.11
CA THR A 575 -3.15 -2.35 7.02
C THR A 575 -2.23 -1.80 5.93
N PRO A 576 -0.96 -2.22 5.80
CA PRO A 576 -0.12 -1.81 4.67
C PRO A 576 -0.71 -2.22 3.31
N ALA A 577 -1.21 -3.46 3.19
CA ALA A 577 -1.80 -3.95 1.95
C ALA A 577 -3.07 -3.17 1.56
N ARG A 578 -3.89 -2.76 2.54
CA ARG A 578 -5.05 -1.90 2.31
C ARG A 578 -4.64 -0.54 1.76
N VAL A 579 -3.62 0.09 2.35
CA VAL A 579 -3.08 1.37 1.86
C VAL A 579 -2.50 1.22 0.46
N TRP A 580 -1.81 0.10 0.21
CA TRP A 580 -1.33 -0.24 -1.13
C TRP A 580 -2.45 -0.35 -2.15
N SER A 581 -3.54 -1.05 -1.81
CA SER A 581 -4.71 -1.20 -2.70
C SER A 581 -5.31 0.16 -3.10
N GLN A 582 -5.38 1.11 -2.14
CA GLN A 582 -5.79 2.49 -2.41
C GLN A 582 -4.82 3.20 -3.35
N GLN A 583 -3.52 3.10 -3.07
CA GLN A 583 -2.48 3.70 -3.93
C GLN A 583 -2.52 3.14 -5.34
N ASN A 584 -2.66 1.82 -5.49
CA ASN A 584 -2.73 1.16 -6.79
C ASN A 584 -3.97 1.58 -7.59
N GLN A 585 -5.14 1.71 -6.91
CA GLN A 585 -6.39 2.13 -7.54
C GLN A 585 -6.25 3.48 -8.26
N ASP A 586 -5.58 4.43 -7.63
CA ASP A 586 -5.51 5.81 -8.10
C ASP A 586 -4.22 6.12 -8.89
N SER A 587 -3.34 5.14 -9.04
CA SER A 587 -2.08 5.31 -9.75
C SER A 587 -2.29 5.63 -11.23
N ARG A 588 -1.52 6.59 -11.74
CA ARG A 588 -1.46 6.94 -13.16
C ARG A 588 -0.57 5.99 -13.98
N PHE A 589 0.29 5.24 -13.32
CA PHE A 589 1.21 4.27 -13.91
C PHE A 589 0.80 2.86 -13.53
N ARG A 590 1.04 1.92 -14.42
CA ARG A 590 0.91 0.51 -14.07
C ARG A 590 1.93 0.16 -13.00
N MET A 591 1.45 -0.46 -11.94
CA MET A 591 2.22 -0.94 -10.80
C MET A 591 2.33 -2.47 -10.82
N GLY A 592 3.22 -3.00 -9.99
CA GLY A 592 3.35 -4.43 -9.78
C GLY A 592 2.21 -5.01 -8.95
N VAL A 593 2.28 -6.31 -8.68
CA VAL A 593 1.27 -7.03 -7.89
C VAL A 593 1.90 -7.53 -6.59
N LEU A 594 1.24 -7.21 -5.50
CA LEU A 594 1.57 -7.74 -4.18
C LEU A 594 0.95 -9.13 -4.01
N HIS A 595 1.74 -10.11 -3.59
CA HIS A 595 1.26 -11.42 -3.23
C HIS A 595 1.35 -11.62 -1.72
N ILE A 596 0.27 -12.15 -1.14
CA ILE A 596 0.22 -12.54 0.27
C ILE A 596 0.11 -14.05 0.32
N LEU A 597 1.09 -14.70 0.95
CA LEU A 597 1.09 -16.15 1.11
C LEU A 597 0.78 -16.54 2.55
N ALA A 598 -0.35 -17.22 2.74
CA ALA A 598 -0.67 -17.97 3.94
C ALA A 598 -0.11 -19.39 3.78
N GLY A 599 1.13 -19.59 4.19
CA GLY A 599 1.88 -20.85 3.95
C GLY A 599 1.38 -22.04 4.75
N HIS A 600 0.63 -21.81 5.81
CA HIS A 600 -0.12 -22.78 6.59
C HIS A 600 -1.47 -22.18 6.94
N SER A 601 -2.54 -22.74 6.44
CA SER A 601 -3.90 -22.32 6.76
C SER A 601 -4.76 -23.54 7.12
N GLY A 602 -5.84 -23.30 7.88
CA GLY A 602 -6.76 -24.34 8.30
C GLY A 602 -6.35 -25.13 9.56
N PRO A 603 -7.22 -26.03 10.02
CA PRO A 603 -6.99 -26.88 11.20
C PRO A 603 -5.85 -27.88 11.02
N GLU A 604 -5.37 -28.08 9.81
CA GLU A 604 -4.23 -28.91 9.46
C GLU A 604 -2.91 -28.43 10.09
N THR A 605 -2.87 -27.24 10.63
CA THR A 605 -1.72 -26.66 11.35
C THR A 605 -1.64 -27.19 12.80
N ALA A 606 -2.43 -28.18 13.15
CA ALA A 606 -2.76 -28.71 14.47
C ALA A 606 -1.61 -28.77 15.49
N ALA A 607 -0.43 -29.23 15.09
CA ALA A 607 0.73 -29.43 15.97
C ALA A 607 1.29 -28.10 16.54
N ASP A 608 1.13 -27.01 15.82
CA ASP A 608 1.63 -25.68 16.22
C ASP A 608 0.69 -24.99 17.22
N GLY A 609 -0.53 -25.52 17.43
CA GLY A 609 -1.51 -25.02 18.37
C GLY A 609 -2.42 -23.91 17.84
N ARG A 610 -3.44 -23.58 18.63
CA ARG A 610 -4.55 -22.70 18.21
C ARG A 610 -4.11 -21.29 17.77
N THR A 611 -3.02 -20.78 18.28
CA THR A 611 -2.49 -19.45 17.92
C THR A 611 -1.95 -19.39 16.49
N HIS A 612 -1.73 -20.55 15.86
CA HIS A 612 -1.20 -20.68 14.50
C HIS A 612 -2.26 -21.07 13.47
N PHE A 613 -3.51 -21.33 13.88
CA PHE A 613 -4.57 -21.70 12.95
C PHE A 613 -5.01 -20.52 12.11
N GLY A 614 -4.83 -20.61 10.81
CA GLY A 614 -5.23 -19.58 9.86
C GLY A 614 -6.73 -19.54 9.51
N ILE A 615 -7.59 -20.23 10.26
CA ILE A 615 -9.00 -20.45 9.91
C ILE A 615 -9.86 -19.19 9.87
N PHE A 616 -9.48 -18.13 10.60
CA PHE A 616 -10.20 -16.85 10.61
C PHE A 616 -9.43 -15.75 9.90
N ALA A 617 -8.12 -15.81 9.96
CA ALA A 617 -7.23 -14.71 9.59
C ALA A 617 -7.09 -14.52 8.08
N THR A 618 -7.04 -15.62 7.33
CA THR A 618 -6.80 -15.58 5.88
C THR A 618 -7.94 -14.95 5.10
N GLN A 619 -9.13 -14.92 5.66
CA GLN A 619 -10.32 -14.41 4.98
C GLN A 619 -10.42 -12.87 4.98
N VAL A 620 -9.56 -12.15 5.71
CA VAL A 620 -9.49 -10.69 5.68
C VAL A 620 -9.23 -10.15 4.27
N TRP A 621 -8.61 -10.93 3.41
CA TRP A 621 -8.32 -10.57 2.02
C TRP A 621 -9.56 -10.46 1.14
N LYS A 622 -10.69 -11.02 1.56
CA LYS A 622 -12.00 -10.86 0.91
C LYS A 622 -12.70 -9.55 1.28
N LEU A 623 -12.19 -8.78 2.24
CA LEU A 623 -12.76 -7.52 2.72
C LEU A 623 -12.31 -6.29 1.92
N PHE A 624 -11.60 -6.48 0.82
CA PHE A 624 -11.23 -5.41 -0.11
C PHE A 624 -12.37 -5.09 -1.09
N PRO A 625 -12.42 -3.89 -1.67
CA PRO A 625 -13.36 -3.58 -2.73
C PRO A 625 -13.24 -4.60 -3.87
N ARG A 626 -14.39 -4.96 -4.44
CA ARG A 626 -14.46 -5.97 -5.49
C ARG A 626 -13.59 -5.61 -6.69
N GLY A 627 -12.75 -6.55 -7.10
CA GLY A 627 -11.83 -6.42 -8.24
C GLY A 627 -10.45 -5.89 -7.88
N GLN A 628 -10.18 -5.51 -6.63
CA GLN A 628 -8.85 -5.08 -6.21
C GLN A 628 -7.98 -6.22 -5.68
N THR A 629 -8.61 -7.30 -5.22
CA THR A 629 -7.93 -8.50 -4.72
C THR A 629 -8.50 -9.73 -5.40
N ILE A 630 -7.64 -10.72 -5.68
CA ILE A 630 -8.05 -12.09 -6.03
C ILE A 630 -7.57 -12.99 -4.90
N HIS A 631 -8.52 -13.66 -4.24
CA HIS A 631 -8.27 -14.58 -3.15
C HIS A 631 -8.37 -16.03 -3.62
N LEU A 632 -7.36 -16.85 -3.31
CA LEU A 632 -7.23 -18.23 -3.77
C LEU A 632 -7.04 -19.15 -2.55
N ASN A 633 -7.92 -20.14 -2.40
CA ASN A 633 -7.82 -21.15 -1.35
C ASN A 633 -7.78 -22.54 -2.00
N PHE A 634 -6.61 -23.17 -1.98
CA PHE A 634 -6.34 -24.41 -2.69
C PHE A 634 -6.50 -25.65 -1.80
N TRP A 635 -6.99 -26.73 -2.38
CA TRP A 635 -7.10 -28.02 -1.69
C TRP A 635 -6.23 -29.12 -2.29
N ASP A 636 -5.94 -29.09 -3.59
CA ASP A 636 -5.14 -30.06 -4.32
C ASP A 636 -3.88 -29.42 -4.92
N TYR A 637 -2.78 -30.17 -4.97
CA TYR A 637 -1.54 -29.67 -5.56
C TYR A 637 -1.72 -29.16 -6.99
N ASN A 638 -2.50 -29.88 -7.80
CA ASN A 638 -2.74 -29.55 -9.20
C ASN A 638 -3.70 -28.37 -9.40
N ASP A 639 -4.32 -27.85 -8.34
CA ASP A 639 -5.12 -26.61 -8.39
C ASP A 639 -4.24 -25.36 -8.32
N VAL A 640 -3.07 -25.46 -7.69
CA VAL A 640 -2.26 -24.28 -7.33
C VAL A 640 -1.78 -23.55 -8.58
N ALA A 641 -1.15 -24.23 -9.52
CA ALA A 641 -0.62 -23.61 -10.72
C ALA A 641 -1.73 -22.98 -11.59
N PRO A 642 -2.78 -23.72 -12.02
CA PRO A 642 -3.80 -23.12 -12.88
C PRO A 642 -4.58 -21.99 -12.20
N GLY A 643 -4.93 -22.10 -10.91
CA GLY A 643 -5.61 -21.05 -10.18
C GLY A 643 -4.75 -19.80 -10.01
N TYR A 644 -3.47 -19.97 -9.64
CA TYR A 644 -2.53 -18.87 -9.51
C TYR A 644 -2.29 -18.16 -10.84
N PHE A 645 -1.97 -18.89 -11.92
CA PHE A 645 -1.67 -18.26 -13.21
C PHE A 645 -2.91 -17.63 -13.86
N ALA A 646 -4.13 -18.10 -13.56
CA ALA A 646 -5.35 -17.39 -13.94
C ALA A 646 -5.46 -16.03 -13.25
N ALA A 647 -5.20 -15.97 -11.94
CA ALA A 647 -5.17 -14.72 -11.19
C ALA A 647 -4.06 -13.79 -11.69
N ALA A 648 -2.86 -14.33 -11.93
CA ALA A 648 -1.71 -13.59 -12.46
C ALA A 648 -1.99 -13.02 -13.86
N GLU A 649 -2.62 -13.80 -14.75
CA GLU A 649 -3.00 -13.35 -16.09
C GLU A 649 -4.01 -12.19 -16.04
N ILE A 650 -4.96 -12.23 -15.11
CA ILE A 650 -5.90 -11.13 -14.89
C ILE A 650 -5.16 -9.90 -14.36
N ALA A 651 -4.36 -10.06 -13.30
CA ALA A 651 -3.64 -8.95 -12.68
C ALA A 651 -2.64 -8.28 -13.65
N ALA A 652 -2.00 -9.07 -14.53
CA ALA A 652 -1.12 -8.53 -15.56
C ALA A 652 -1.85 -7.66 -16.60
N ARG A 653 -3.19 -7.74 -16.73
CA ARG A 653 -4.00 -6.98 -17.68
C ARG A 653 -4.92 -5.97 -17.05
N ASP A 654 -5.43 -6.25 -15.85
CA ASP A 654 -6.34 -5.38 -15.10
C ASP A 654 -5.57 -4.61 -14.03
N PRO A 655 -5.27 -3.31 -14.22
CA PRO A 655 -4.48 -2.53 -13.27
C PRO A 655 -5.18 -2.34 -11.92
N LYS A 656 -6.48 -2.65 -11.80
CA LYS A 656 -7.20 -2.57 -10.53
C LYS A 656 -6.80 -3.69 -9.57
N VAL A 657 -6.38 -4.84 -10.10
CA VAL A 657 -5.95 -5.99 -9.29
C VAL A 657 -4.53 -5.73 -8.79
N GLY A 658 -4.41 -5.22 -7.58
CA GLY A 658 -3.13 -4.94 -6.94
C GLY A 658 -2.64 -6.04 -6.00
N ILE A 659 -3.50 -7.00 -5.63
CA ILE A 659 -3.20 -8.03 -4.64
C ILE A 659 -3.71 -9.40 -5.09
N ILE A 660 -2.86 -10.42 -4.95
CA ILE A 660 -3.23 -11.83 -5.03
C ILE A 660 -2.91 -12.47 -3.67
N SER A 661 -3.90 -13.06 -2.99
CA SER A 661 -3.69 -13.79 -1.75
C SER A 661 -3.86 -15.29 -1.96
N LEU A 662 -2.93 -16.08 -1.40
CA LEU A 662 -2.87 -17.53 -1.56
C LEU A 662 -2.96 -18.21 -0.20
N GLU A 663 -3.90 -19.14 -0.05
CA GLU A 663 -3.98 -20.05 1.08
C GLU A 663 -3.57 -21.44 0.64
N VAL A 664 -2.58 -22.01 1.34
CA VAL A 664 -2.06 -23.34 1.09
C VAL A 664 -1.91 -24.12 2.40
N ALA A 665 -1.96 -25.43 2.32
CA ALA A 665 -1.89 -26.31 3.47
C ALA A 665 -0.52 -26.99 3.62
N ARG A 666 -0.18 -27.31 4.86
CA ARG A 666 1.08 -27.93 5.25
C ARG A 666 1.15 -29.43 4.97
N PRO A 667 0.14 -30.25 5.31
CA PRO A 667 0.21 -31.67 5.13
C PRO A 667 0.26 -32.10 3.68
N ASP A 668 0.90 -33.27 3.45
CA ASP A 668 0.87 -33.92 2.15
C ASP A 668 -0.42 -34.74 2.02
N PHE A 669 -1.20 -34.49 1.01
CA PHE A 669 -2.38 -35.25 0.61
C PHE A 669 -2.12 -35.98 -0.72
N PRO A 670 -2.82 -37.10 -0.99
CA PRO A 670 -2.76 -37.68 -2.31
C PRO A 670 -3.33 -36.73 -3.36
N VAL A 671 -2.58 -36.48 -4.41
CA VAL A 671 -3.02 -35.68 -5.56
C VAL A 671 -4.25 -36.34 -6.17
N ALA A 672 -5.29 -35.54 -6.39
CA ALA A 672 -6.58 -36.04 -6.85
C ALA A 672 -6.54 -36.57 -8.29
N ASP A 673 -7.23 -37.69 -8.53
CA ASP A 673 -7.45 -38.21 -9.88
C ASP A 673 -8.64 -37.51 -10.54
N ARG A 674 -8.34 -36.53 -11.42
CA ARG A 674 -9.35 -35.75 -12.14
C ARG A 674 -10.25 -36.59 -13.06
N ALA A 675 -9.79 -37.77 -13.48
CA ALA A 675 -10.63 -38.65 -14.28
C ALA A 675 -11.89 -39.16 -13.56
N GLN A 676 -11.89 -39.05 -12.22
CA GLN A 676 -13.05 -39.42 -11.37
C GLN A 676 -14.03 -38.25 -11.14
N PHE A 677 -13.70 -37.03 -11.60
CA PHE A 677 -14.55 -35.84 -11.40
C PHE A 677 -15.44 -35.57 -12.60
N ALA A 678 -16.53 -34.83 -12.36
CA ALA A 678 -17.40 -34.35 -13.44
C ALA A 678 -16.68 -33.35 -14.36
N ASP A 679 -15.84 -32.46 -13.79
CA ASP A 679 -14.89 -31.62 -14.54
C ASP A 679 -13.52 -32.31 -14.55
N THR A 680 -13.22 -33.00 -15.65
CA THR A 680 -11.95 -33.74 -15.84
C THR A 680 -10.77 -32.87 -16.23
N ASP A 681 -10.99 -31.56 -16.46
CA ASP A 681 -9.94 -30.63 -16.87
C ASP A 681 -8.89 -30.46 -15.75
N LEU A 682 -7.64 -30.82 -16.01
CA LEU A 682 -6.53 -30.64 -15.07
C LEU A 682 -6.34 -29.16 -14.65
N LYS A 683 -6.77 -28.26 -15.50
CA LYS A 683 -6.69 -26.80 -15.29
C LYS A 683 -8.00 -26.18 -14.81
N ALA A 684 -8.96 -26.98 -14.33
CA ALA A 684 -10.29 -26.48 -13.90
C ALA A 684 -10.23 -25.41 -12.82
N ALA A 685 -9.25 -25.45 -11.92
CA ALA A 685 -9.06 -24.43 -10.87
C ALA A 685 -8.88 -22.99 -11.40
N ALA A 686 -8.43 -22.83 -12.65
CA ALA A 686 -8.35 -21.55 -13.32
C ALA A 686 -9.71 -20.85 -13.48
N LYS A 687 -10.81 -21.60 -13.41
CA LYS A 687 -12.17 -21.09 -13.52
C LYS A 687 -12.74 -20.62 -12.17
N GLY A 688 -12.02 -20.83 -11.08
CA GLY A 688 -12.37 -20.41 -9.72
C GLY A 688 -13.26 -21.40 -8.98
N LEU A 689 -14.37 -21.84 -9.57
CA LEU A 689 -15.19 -22.95 -9.09
C LEU A 689 -15.29 -24.00 -10.21
N TYR A 690 -15.27 -25.30 -9.80
CA TYR A 690 -15.46 -26.41 -10.75
C TYR A 690 -16.19 -27.58 -10.09
N VAL A 691 -16.81 -28.45 -10.91
CA VAL A 691 -17.66 -29.55 -10.43
C VAL A 691 -16.83 -30.78 -10.16
N ILE A 692 -16.77 -31.21 -8.89
CA ILE A 692 -16.18 -32.49 -8.49
C ILE A 692 -17.17 -33.64 -8.84
N ARG A 693 -18.45 -33.51 -8.44
CA ARG A 693 -19.50 -34.48 -8.71
C ARG A 693 -20.78 -33.77 -9.14
N ASP A 694 -21.37 -34.17 -10.26
CA ASP A 694 -22.68 -33.66 -10.69
C ASP A 694 -23.82 -34.55 -10.20
N PHE A 695 -25.03 -34.09 -10.35
CA PHE A 695 -26.21 -34.87 -10.04
C PHE A 695 -26.32 -36.11 -10.94
N ALA A 696 -26.62 -37.28 -10.33
CA ALA A 696 -27.00 -38.46 -11.08
C ALA A 696 -28.33 -38.23 -11.79
N ALA A 697 -28.36 -38.52 -13.09
CA ALA A 697 -29.53 -38.35 -13.90
C ALA A 697 -30.70 -39.28 -13.45
N GLY A 698 -31.94 -38.74 -13.47
CA GLY A 698 -33.12 -39.49 -13.12
C GLY A 698 -33.33 -39.78 -11.62
N GLN A 699 -32.46 -39.27 -10.76
CA GLN A 699 -32.59 -39.39 -9.30
C GLN A 699 -33.00 -38.05 -8.66
N PRO A 700 -33.74 -38.08 -7.53
CA PRO A 700 -34.04 -36.85 -6.76
C PRO A 700 -32.78 -36.11 -6.43
N ARG A 701 -32.76 -34.79 -6.59
CA ARG A 701 -31.65 -33.93 -6.20
C ARG A 701 -31.78 -33.59 -4.72
N HIS A 702 -30.65 -33.54 -3.98
CA HIS A 702 -30.64 -33.27 -2.55
C HIS A 702 -29.90 -31.94 -2.20
N GLY A 703 -29.59 -31.12 -3.20
CA GLY A 703 -28.94 -29.81 -3.02
C GLY A 703 -27.48 -29.80 -3.42
N TYR A 704 -26.83 -28.70 -3.12
CA TYR A 704 -25.46 -28.40 -3.51
C TYR A 704 -24.55 -28.41 -2.29
N VAL A 705 -23.33 -28.94 -2.45
CA VAL A 705 -22.26 -28.92 -1.44
C VAL A 705 -21.08 -28.15 -2.01
N LEU A 706 -20.72 -27.04 -1.40
CA LEU A 706 -19.57 -26.23 -1.77
C LEU A 706 -18.41 -26.59 -0.86
N ALA A 707 -17.31 -27.09 -1.43
CA ALA A 707 -16.11 -27.53 -0.71
C ALA A 707 -14.98 -26.52 -0.86
N GLN A 708 -14.31 -26.16 0.26
CA GLN A 708 -13.17 -25.25 0.25
C GLN A 708 -12.14 -25.67 1.30
N GLY A 709 -10.84 -25.53 0.95
CA GLY A 709 -9.70 -25.86 1.81
C GLY A 709 -9.29 -27.33 1.73
N SER A 710 -8.11 -27.66 2.21
CA SER A 710 -7.46 -28.94 1.95
C SER A 710 -8.12 -30.10 2.66
N SER A 711 -8.10 -30.16 3.99
CA SER A 711 -8.64 -31.33 4.72
C SER A 711 -10.13 -31.54 4.50
N SER A 712 -10.91 -30.44 4.46
CA SER A 712 -12.34 -30.47 4.18
C SER A 712 -12.67 -31.10 2.84
N THR A 713 -12.01 -30.67 1.77
CA THR A 713 -12.29 -31.17 0.41
C THR A 713 -11.73 -32.56 0.20
N VAL A 714 -10.49 -32.85 0.67
CA VAL A 714 -9.91 -34.22 0.60
C VAL A 714 -10.79 -35.23 1.31
N ASN A 715 -11.25 -34.92 2.52
CA ASN A 715 -12.11 -35.83 3.30
C ASN A 715 -13.50 -35.99 2.69
N LEU A 716 -14.06 -34.92 2.09
CA LEU A 716 -15.32 -35.00 1.35
C LEU A 716 -15.19 -35.91 0.12
N VAL A 717 -14.12 -35.76 -0.67
CA VAL A 717 -13.86 -36.61 -1.86
C VAL A 717 -13.77 -38.08 -1.50
N LYS A 718 -13.17 -38.44 -0.37
CA LYS A 718 -13.12 -39.81 0.15
C LYS A 718 -14.52 -40.39 0.43
N GLN A 719 -15.52 -39.56 0.69
CA GLN A 719 -16.89 -39.96 0.99
C GLN A 719 -17.79 -40.10 -0.25
N LEU A 720 -17.36 -39.68 -1.44
CA LEU A 720 -18.18 -39.75 -2.64
C LEU A 720 -18.76 -41.14 -2.93
N PRO A 721 -17.98 -42.25 -2.86
CA PRO A 721 -18.55 -43.56 -3.08
C PRO A 721 -19.58 -43.97 -2.03
N ARG A 722 -19.41 -43.55 -0.77
CA ARG A 722 -20.32 -43.87 0.32
C ARG A 722 -21.65 -43.07 0.20
N LEU A 723 -21.56 -41.80 -0.24
CA LEU A 723 -22.71 -40.95 -0.54
C LEU A 723 -23.53 -41.58 -1.67
N GLU A 724 -22.87 -42.09 -2.71
CA GLU A 724 -23.51 -42.79 -3.81
C GLU A 724 -24.24 -44.06 -3.36
N ALA A 725 -23.55 -44.92 -2.59
CA ALA A 725 -24.13 -46.16 -2.03
C ALA A 725 -25.34 -45.84 -1.11
N ALA A 726 -25.35 -44.72 -0.45
CA ALA A 726 -26.47 -44.27 0.39
C ALA A 726 -27.62 -43.57 -0.41
N GLY A 727 -27.51 -43.47 -1.75
CA GLY A 727 -28.52 -42.83 -2.62
C GLY A 727 -28.57 -41.30 -2.42
N ILE A 728 -27.51 -40.69 -1.88
CA ILE A 728 -27.43 -39.25 -1.66
C ILE A 728 -26.95 -38.56 -2.94
N ASN A 729 -27.87 -37.87 -3.61
CA ASN A 729 -27.64 -37.18 -4.88
C ASN A 729 -27.41 -35.68 -4.69
N VAL A 730 -26.25 -35.29 -4.24
CA VAL A 730 -25.79 -33.88 -4.11
C VAL A 730 -24.80 -33.55 -5.22
N LYS A 731 -24.84 -32.30 -5.69
CA LYS A 731 -23.80 -31.76 -6.55
C LYS A 731 -22.69 -31.17 -5.69
N VAL A 732 -21.45 -31.62 -5.91
CA VAL A 732 -20.27 -31.16 -5.16
C VAL A 732 -19.44 -30.25 -6.04
N VAL A 733 -19.19 -29.03 -5.55
CA VAL A 733 -18.45 -27.97 -6.26
C VAL A 733 -17.24 -27.55 -5.41
N SER A 734 -16.05 -27.57 -6.00
CA SER A 734 -14.84 -27.02 -5.38
C SER A 734 -14.82 -25.50 -5.54
N ALA A 735 -14.50 -24.77 -4.45
CA ALA A 735 -14.42 -23.33 -4.44
C ALA A 735 -12.98 -22.87 -4.17
N ILE A 736 -12.25 -22.55 -5.24
CA ILE A 736 -10.89 -22.00 -5.19
C ILE A 736 -10.90 -20.49 -5.06
N SER A 737 -11.73 -19.81 -5.89
CA SER A 737 -11.84 -18.35 -5.92
C SER A 737 -13.17 -17.91 -6.52
N GLU A 738 -13.92 -17.13 -5.74
CA GLU A 738 -15.12 -16.46 -6.25
C GLU A 738 -14.77 -15.41 -7.31
N GLU A 739 -13.66 -14.70 -7.14
CA GLU A 739 -13.24 -13.63 -8.03
C GLU A 739 -12.88 -14.15 -9.43
N LEU A 740 -12.31 -15.34 -9.54
CA LEU A 740 -12.08 -16.02 -10.81
C LEU A 740 -13.38 -16.54 -11.41
N PHE A 741 -14.27 -17.09 -10.58
CA PHE A 741 -15.57 -17.62 -11.02
C PHE A 741 -16.48 -16.51 -11.55
N ASP A 742 -16.54 -15.36 -10.90
CA ASP A 742 -17.34 -14.22 -11.33
C ASP A 742 -16.96 -13.72 -12.74
N ARG A 743 -15.73 -13.96 -13.17
CA ARG A 743 -15.24 -13.59 -14.50
C ARG A 743 -15.51 -14.64 -15.59
N GLN A 744 -16.08 -15.80 -15.22
CA GLN A 744 -16.41 -16.83 -16.20
C GLN A 744 -17.66 -16.44 -17.02
N PRO A 745 -17.80 -16.99 -18.24
CA PRO A 745 -19.01 -16.83 -19.04
C PRO A 745 -20.26 -17.26 -18.25
N GLU A 746 -21.37 -16.56 -18.48
CA GLU A 746 -22.64 -16.80 -17.80
C GLU A 746 -23.06 -18.28 -17.89
N ALA A 747 -22.93 -18.89 -19.09
CA ALA A 747 -23.27 -20.29 -19.30
C ALA A 747 -22.48 -21.25 -18.39
N TYR A 748 -21.20 -20.96 -18.13
CA TYR A 748 -20.38 -21.75 -17.22
C TYR A 748 -20.84 -21.56 -15.78
N ARG A 749 -21.08 -20.32 -15.36
CA ARG A 749 -21.55 -20.02 -14.00
C ARG A 749 -22.87 -20.69 -13.71
N GLN A 750 -23.81 -20.66 -14.65
CA GLN A 750 -25.10 -21.36 -14.57
C GLN A 750 -24.94 -22.89 -14.51
N ALA A 751 -24.00 -23.46 -15.26
CA ALA A 751 -23.78 -24.90 -15.24
C ALA A 751 -23.16 -25.37 -13.92
N VAL A 752 -22.24 -24.59 -13.31
CA VAL A 752 -21.53 -24.95 -12.08
C VAL A 752 -22.35 -24.68 -10.84
N LEU A 753 -22.82 -23.45 -10.66
CA LEU A 753 -23.58 -23.00 -9.49
C LEU A 753 -24.60 -21.93 -9.90
N PRO A 754 -25.80 -22.35 -10.36
CA PRO A 754 -26.84 -21.40 -10.76
C PRO A 754 -27.34 -20.59 -9.56
N PRO A 755 -27.97 -19.42 -9.76
CA PRO A 755 -28.40 -18.54 -8.67
C PRO A 755 -29.31 -19.22 -7.65
N GLU A 756 -30.21 -20.09 -8.09
CA GLU A 756 -31.11 -20.86 -7.22
C GLU A 756 -30.38 -21.85 -6.33
N ALA A 757 -29.21 -22.35 -6.73
CA ALA A 757 -28.40 -23.24 -5.92
C ALA A 757 -28.01 -22.62 -4.57
N ARG A 758 -27.90 -21.30 -4.50
CA ARG A 758 -27.56 -20.56 -3.28
C ARG A 758 -28.55 -20.73 -2.15
N TYR A 759 -29.82 -21.02 -2.50
CA TYR A 759 -30.90 -21.29 -1.54
C TYR A 759 -30.91 -22.75 -1.04
N ASP A 760 -30.25 -23.66 -1.74
CA ASP A 760 -30.16 -25.07 -1.38
C ASP A 760 -28.70 -25.53 -1.30
N LEU A 761 -27.92 -24.79 -0.54
CA LEU A 761 -26.47 -24.91 -0.42
C LEU A 761 -26.01 -25.24 1.00
N MET A 762 -25.10 -26.19 1.10
CA MET A 762 -24.28 -26.50 2.26
C MET A 762 -22.82 -26.18 1.94
N VAL A 763 -22.07 -25.67 2.90
CA VAL A 763 -20.62 -25.41 2.78
C VAL A 763 -19.85 -26.35 3.70
N VAL A 764 -18.77 -26.94 3.17
CA VAL A 764 -17.77 -27.70 3.93
C VAL A 764 -16.43 -27.03 3.73
N SER A 765 -15.91 -26.37 4.75
CA SER A 765 -14.75 -25.47 4.62
C SER A 765 -13.83 -25.51 5.83
N THR A 766 -12.52 -25.42 5.59
CA THR A 766 -11.51 -25.18 6.62
C THR A 766 -11.55 -23.74 7.17
N GLY A 767 -12.31 -22.85 6.55
CA GLY A 767 -12.52 -21.46 6.98
C GLY A 767 -13.62 -21.32 8.03
N THR A 768 -14.13 -20.09 8.15
CA THR A 768 -15.20 -19.70 9.10
C THR A 768 -16.52 -19.45 8.38
N ARG A 769 -17.64 -19.68 9.07
CA ARG A 769 -18.98 -19.29 8.61
C ARG A 769 -19.22 -17.78 8.57
N ARG A 770 -18.31 -16.98 9.12
CA ARG A 770 -18.41 -15.51 9.09
C ARG A 770 -18.10 -14.92 7.73
N VAL A 771 -17.29 -15.61 6.92
CA VAL A 771 -16.93 -15.19 5.56
C VAL A 771 -16.99 -16.41 4.65
N TRP A 772 -18.11 -16.56 3.96
CA TRP A 772 -18.35 -17.70 3.07
C TRP A 772 -17.41 -17.72 1.85
N PRO A 773 -17.15 -18.90 1.26
CA PRO A 773 -16.39 -19.00 0.01
C PRO A 773 -16.96 -18.16 -1.13
N ILE A 774 -18.28 -18.02 -1.18
CA ILE A 774 -19.02 -17.19 -2.13
C ILE A 774 -19.95 -16.24 -1.38
N ARG A 775 -20.32 -15.13 -2.02
CA ARG A 775 -21.35 -14.22 -1.53
C ARG A 775 -22.76 -14.81 -1.73
N ASP A 776 -23.71 -14.16 -1.13
CA ASP A 776 -25.14 -14.38 -1.36
C ASP A 776 -25.57 -15.85 -1.13
N VAL A 777 -25.19 -16.40 -0.01
CA VAL A 777 -25.67 -17.73 0.43
C VAL A 777 -27.06 -17.63 1.03
N GLY A 778 -27.86 -18.69 0.89
CA GLY A 778 -29.21 -18.74 1.39
C GLY A 778 -29.29 -18.75 2.93
N PRO A 779 -30.43 -18.37 3.52
CA PRO A 779 -30.58 -18.22 4.97
C PRO A 779 -30.49 -19.55 5.75
N LEU A 780 -30.61 -20.68 5.08
CA LEU A 780 -30.48 -22.01 5.69
C LEU A 780 -29.07 -22.60 5.56
N THR A 781 -28.18 -21.97 4.81
CA THR A 781 -26.82 -22.49 4.58
C THR A 781 -26.06 -22.67 5.90
N ASP A 782 -26.13 -21.71 6.81
CA ASP A 782 -25.45 -21.80 8.11
C ASP A 782 -25.85 -23.02 8.93
N ALA A 783 -27.15 -23.40 8.94
CA ALA A 783 -27.67 -24.49 9.75
C ALA A 783 -27.13 -25.88 9.37
N TYR A 784 -26.64 -26.03 8.14
CA TYR A 784 -26.15 -27.33 7.62
C TYR A 784 -24.65 -27.35 7.34
N SER A 785 -24.01 -26.19 7.28
CA SER A 785 -22.58 -26.10 6.93
C SER A 785 -21.65 -26.63 8.01
N LEU A 786 -20.55 -27.23 7.58
CA LEU A 786 -19.46 -27.67 8.41
C LEU A 786 -18.24 -26.76 8.17
N THR A 787 -17.80 -26.08 9.22
CA THR A 787 -16.69 -25.13 9.16
C THR A 787 -15.82 -25.28 10.41
N SER A 788 -14.59 -24.79 10.36
CA SER A 788 -13.66 -24.93 11.48
C SER A 788 -14.11 -24.21 12.76
N ASP A 789 -15.11 -23.35 12.70
CA ASP A 789 -15.73 -22.65 13.83
C ASP A 789 -17.10 -23.22 14.21
N TRP A 790 -17.34 -24.52 13.93
CA TRP A 790 -18.62 -25.18 14.16
C TRP A 790 -19.17 -24.95 15.58
N ASP A 791 -18.34 -25.17 16.59
CA ASP A 791 -18.72 -25.05 18.00
C ASP A 791 -18.57 -23.63 18.57
N ASN A 792 -18.36 -22.62 17.70
CA ASN A 792 -18.13 -21.21 18.07
C ASN A 792 -16.98 -21.01 19.06
N GLN A 793 -15.95 -21.85 19.01
CA GLN A 793 -14.77 -21.78 19.86
C GLN A 793 -13.48 -21.98 19.06
N TRP A 794 -12.36 -21.63 19.68
CA TRP A 794 -11.04 -21.94 19.15
C TRP A 794 -10.76 -23.43 19.31
N LEU A 795 -10.27 -24.08 18.26
CA LEU A 795 -9.84 -25.48 18.29
C LEU A 795 -8.66 -25.67 19.25
N THR A 796 -8.48 -26.90 19.75
CA THR A 796 -7.31 -27.28 20.58
C THR A 796 -6.08 -27.50 19.70
N SER A 797 -4.98 -27.95 20.29
CA SER A 797 -3.78 -28.39 19.58
C SER A 797 -3.60 -29.88 19.78
N GLY A 798 -2.94 -30.57 18.84
CA GLY A 798 -2.68 -32.01 18.95
C GLY A 798 -2.29 -32.66 17.63
N LEU A 799 -2.66 -33.90 17.47
CA LEU A 799 -2.50 -34.59 16.20
C LEU A 799 -3.46 -33.99 15.15
N GLU A 800 -3.04 -33.93 13.92
CA GLU A 800 -3.86 -33.41 12.81
C GLU A 800 -5.26 -34.04 12.76
N ALA A 801 -5.33 -35.38 12.85
CA ALA A 801 -6.59 -36.12 12.82
C ALA A 801 -7.55 -35.73 13.96
N ASP A 802 -7.02 -35.46 15.15
CA ASP A 802 -7.83 -35.08 16.33
C ASP A 802 -8.41 -33.70 16.16
N VAL A 803 -7.62 -32.73 15.69
CA VAL A 803 -8.08 -31.33 15.49
C VAL A 803 -9.04 -31.23 14.30
N ILE A 804 -8.84 -31.99 13.25
CA ILE A 804 -9.78 -32.10 12.12
C ILE A 804 -11.12 -32.70 12.59
N ALA A 805 -11.09 -33.72 13.50
CA ALA A 805 -12.29 -34.29 14.08
C ALA A 805 -13.01 -33.29 15.02
N GLU A 806 -12.26 -32.54 15.84
CA GLU A 806 -12.82 -31.45 16.65
C GLU A 806 -13.51 -30.37 15.79
N ALA A 807 -12.95 -30.09 14.60
CA ALA A 807 -13.55 -29.17 13.61
C ALA A 807 -14.76 -29.75 12.87
N HIS A 808 -15.16 -31.00 13.10
CA HIS A 808 -16.17 -31.73 12.35
C HIS A 808 -15.88 -31.85 10.84
N LEU A 809 -14.60 -31.84 10.47
CA LEU A 809 -14.11 -31.94 9.09
C LEU A 809 -13.46 -33.30 8.80
N ASP A 810 -13.57 -34.27 9.72
CA ASP A 810 -13.20 -35.68 9.48
C ASP A 810 -14.21 -36.37 8.54
N PRO A 811 -13.83 -37.49 7.91
CA PRO A 811 -14.68 -38.20 6.94
C PRO A 811 -16.07 -38.57 7.48
N GLU A 812 -16.18 -39.01 8.76
CA GLU A 812 -17.44 -39.42 9.35
C GLU A 812 -18.37 -38.24 9.59
N SER A 813 -17.85 -37.14 10.17
CA SER A 813 -18.61 -35.93 10.42
C SER A 813 -19.14 -35.29 9.10
N ILE A 814 -18.28 -35.30 8.05
CA ILE A 814 -18.68 -34.81 6.71
C ILE A 814 -19.79 -35.67 6.13
N PHE A 815 -19.66 -37.02 6.18
CA PHE A 815 -20.70 -37.92 5.70
C PHE A 815 -22.02 -37.70 6.45
N ALA A 816 -22.02 -37.69 7.78
CA ALA A 816 -23.18 -37.46 8.60
C ALA A 816 -23.86 -36.10 8.34
N GLY A 817 -23.06 -35.04 8.17
CA GLY A 817 -23.55 -33.70 7.84
C GLY A 817 -24.24 -33.65 6.49
N ILE A 818 -23.64 -34.22 5.44
CA ILE A 818 -24.24 -34.28 4.09
C ILE A 818 -25.47 -35.20 4.10
N GLN A 819 -25.44 -36.33 4.86
CA GLN A 819 -26.61 -37.19 5.01
C GLN A 819 -27.78 -36.44 5.66
N ARG A 820 -27.56 -35.72 6.76
CA ARG A 820 -28.59 -34.86 7.38
C ARG A 820 -29.11 -33.82 6.40
N PHE A 821 -28.22 -33.14 5.68
CA PHE A 821 -28.60 -32.16 4.65
C PHE A 821 -29.49 -32.77 3.57
N ALA A 822 -29.18 -33.99 3.09
CA ALA A 822 -29.99 -34.67 2.10
C ALA A 822 -31.33 -35.16 2.66
N GLN A 823 -31.35 -35.72 3.86
CA GLN A 823 -32.61 -36.20 4.52
C GLN A 823 -33.60 -35.06 4.76
N ASP A 824 -33.11 -33.90 5.16
CA ASP A 824 -33.92 -32.72 5.47
C ASP A 824 -34.30 -31.91 4.22
N HIS A 825 -33.96 -32.36 3.02
CA HIS A 825 -34.12 -31.60 1.77
C HIS A 825 -35.55 -31.09 1.57
N ARG A 826 -36.57 -31.96 1.75
CA ARG A 826 -37.98 -31.56 1.63
C ARG A 826 -38.37 -30.51 2.67
N GLN A 827 -37.91 -30.66 3.89
CA GLN A 827 -38.19 -29.72 4.98
C GLN A 827 -37.49 -28.34 4.72
N ARG A 828 -36.26 -28.35 4.19
CA ARG A 828 -35.59 -27.12 3.78
C ARG A 828 -36.35 -26.36 2.71
N LEU A 829 -36.79 -27.06 1.66
CA LEU A 829 -37.55 -26.44 0.58
C LEU A 829 -38.93 -25.95 1.04
N ALA A 830 -39.60 -26.67 1.97
CA ALA A 830 -40.86 -26.21 2.57
C ALA A 830 -40.61 -24.93 3.39
N ARG A 831 -39.60 -24.93 4.26
CA ARG A 831 -39.26 -23.77 5.08
C ARG A 831 -38.92 -22.53 4.23
N GLN A 832 -38.22 -22.71 3.11
CA GLN A 832 -37.93 -21.61 2.18
C GLN A 832 -39.19 -21.08 1.50
N ARG A 833 -40.09 -21.94 1.08
CA ARG A 833 -41.40 -21.52 0.56
C ARG A 833 -42.22 -20.73 1.58
N ASP A 834 -42.22 -21.19 2.84
CA ASP A 834 -42.91 -20.48 3.93
C ASP A 834 -42.33 -19.10 4.16
N MET A 835 -40.98 -18.99 4.13
CA MET A 835 -40.28 -17.70 4.24
C MET A 835 -40.61 -16.75 3.06
N LEU A 836 -40.70 -17.28 1.82
CA LEU A 836 -41.06 -16.48 0.65
C LEU A 836 -42.55 -16.09 0.70
N ALA A 837 -43.43 -17.01 1.08
CA ALA A 837 -44.85 -16.72 1.25
C ALA A 837 -45.12 -15.65 2.31
N ALA A 838 -44.32 -15.64 3.40
CA ALA A 838 -44.42 -14.59 4.42
C ALA A 838 -44.04 -13.19 3.89
N LEU A 839 -43.20 -13.11 2.86
CA LEU A 839 -42.85 -11.85 2.19
C LEU A 839 -43.92 -11.37 1.18
N GLU A 840 -44.76 -12.28 0.69
CA GLU A 840 -45.85 -11.95 -0.24
C GLU A 840 -47.12 -11.52 0.48
N LEU A 841 -47.24 -11.70 1.78
CA LEU A 841 -48.38 -11.19 2.56
C LEU A 841 -48.33 -9.64 2.55
N PRO A 842 -49.47 -9.00 2.26
CA PRO A 842 -49.54 -7.54 2.27
C PRO A 842 -49.25 -7.04 3.69
N ILE A 843 -48.21 -6.29 3.80
CA ILE A 843 -47.78 -5.65 5.06
C ILE A 843 -48.64 -4.42 5.37
N TYR A 844 -49.53 -4.05 4.46
CA TYR A 844 -50.42 -2.90 4.55
C TYR A 844 -51.87 -3.33 4.31
N ASP A 845 -52.60 -3.55 5.38
CA ASP A 845 -54.06 -3.31 5.43
C ASP A 845 -54.28 -1.85 5.82
#